data_5be1e6cdc9965e665a106edcdcfd1d18
#
_entry.id   5be1e6cdc9965e665a106edcdcfd1d18
#
_cell.length_a   1.000
_cell.length_b   1.000
_cell.length_c   1.000
_cell.angle_alpha   90.00
_cell.angle_beta   90.00
_cell.angle_gamma   90.00
#
_symmetry.space_group_name_H-M   'P 1'
#
loop_
_entity.id
_entity.type
_entity.pdbx_description
1 polymer ?
#
loop_
_entity_poly.entity_id
_entity_poly.type
_entity_poly.pdbx_seq_one_letter_code
_entity_poly.pdbx_strand_id
1 'polypeptide(L)'
;MLKIKFDRLDYQELAVNSISDVFKNIAFKPNDNKKSNPSFDLQASKSILVNNITKVREINKVDIGDISIKDELVIDTLMETGTGKTFTFLESIYRLNRDYGLCKFIILVPSNPIRQGTIKNINITKEFFTKEYGKQISVYNYSEKTVLNYINASSQNISVLVSTYQSFNKATNSINTNKIEQTLIGRSRSYMQAIGHLRPVIIIDEPHRFEGKQTAKYLKEFNALFTLRFGATFKGDEYKNLIYTLDSVDAFSRGLVKAITVDTVGNENVDNHTIMLKEVKGLNQKDYVAKIEYKDINSKTKATELKHGENLGEKVGIEYLTSYVVEKITKSEVIFTNGISILLGESESYGVLLDEMQKVIVDTAIKNHFEREEELFKLNIKSLCLFFIDRVDKYLTDEGINGKLALLFETLYLKNLEQILKKDNLDEDYKKYLLKTKDSVKEVHSGYFAKSKKEGDEAEAIELILNKKEELLSFDSDLRFIFSQWALQEGWDNPNVMTLCKLAPSNSKISKLQQIGRGLRLAVNQDGKRITKDDSNFDFVNELFVVIPSTEENFVTSIQKEISENSIKQVSKLFNEDIMVENHIATTSRTAVKLLDKLDEIGFISIDDNDMSEIIISKEDYSTRSKELESLDIKGCDNSKLKEYFDSFFKTTNRIKAKDRSDKKEKGKIKIHQENFQKFKTLWDNLNYDAVVKYDIDSDVLIETATKKIDENFMIIGQDIIIKRDKNIEDKDKHDSEKETISVETHSIFTLYEFVKALSNSTKLSMQTVAKVLYSIKKEKFGLIAQNENLALKKIEEQLVSAIYEIIINKISYDLKEIKTCNTSLTDKNGNLKEFIPEGSLGTETYKIKSKNIRDLSIYDEDFMEVDSNIEKLTIDESSDKRITVFGKLPKVNIPTAHGRHYNPDFGYVIEIGNGKELYFVVETKGYDKFDDISTKEKLQIKSAEAFFKKLREMGVNVEYQTKLNSPDLSQLISEILKDK
;
A
#
# COMPACT_ATOMS: atom_id res chain seq x y z
N MET A 1 -12.17 5.16 -39.12
CA MET A 1 -12.47 4.50 -37.85
C MET A 1 -11.19 3.84 -37.37
N LEU A 2 -10.68 4.27 -36.24
CA LEU A 2 -9.46 3.75 -35.63
C LEU A 2 -9.63 2.25 -35.36
N LYS A 3 -8.69 1.42 -35.81
CA LYS A 3 -8.65 -0.02 -35.47
C LYS A 3 -7.34 -0.32 -34.75
N ILE A 4 -7.44 -0.79 -33.53
CA ILE A 4 -6.27 -1.23 -32.77
C ILE A 4 -5.67 -2.45 -33.46
N LYS A 5 -4.39 -2.40 -33.80
CA LYS A 5 -3.65 -3.52 -34.41
C LYS A 5 -3.17 -4.45 -33.30
N PHE A 6 -3.37 -5.75 -33.50
CA PHE A 6 -2.88 -6.78 -32.60
C PHE A 6 -1.59 -7.37 -33.14
N ASP A 7 -0.54 -7.28 -32.33
CA ASP A 7 0.74 -7.95 -32.60
C ASP A 7 1.00 -8.93 -31.46
N ARG A 8 1.56 -10.09 -31.81
CA ARG A 8 2.00 -11.09 -30.84
C ARG A 8 3.35 -10.63 -30.31
N LEU A 9 3.48 -10.57 -28.98
CA LEU A 9 4.71 -10.16 -28.31
C LEU A 9 5.42 -11.39 -27.76
N ASP A 10 6.76 -11.42 -27.84
CA ASP A 10 7.58 -12.58 -27.49
C ASP A 10 7.27 -13.14 -26.09
N TYR A 11 7.09 -12.27 -25.11
CA TYR A 11 6.77 -12.67 -23.75
C TYR A 11 5.38 -13.30 -23.63
N GLN A 12 4.40 -12.89 -24.45
CA GLN A 12 3.06 -13.51 -24.51
C GLN A 12 3.14 -14.88 -25.17
N GLU A 13 3.88 -14.99 -26.25
CA GLU A 13 4.13 -16.25 -26.93
C GLU A 13 4.85 -17.25 -26.00
N LEU A 14 5.85 -16.80 -25.25
CA LEU A 14 6.55 -17.62 -24.26
C LEU A 14 5.58 -18.13 -23.17
N ALA A 15 4.69 -17.27 -22.65
CA ALA A 15 3.67 -17.67 -21.67
C ALA A 15 2.70 -18.71 -22.25
N VAL A 16 2.23 -18.53 -23.50
CA VAL A 16 1.35 -19.47 -24.19
C VAL A 16 2.05 -20.81 -24.45
N ASN A 17 3.30 -20.78 -24.90
CA ASN A 17 4.11 -21.98 -25.10
C ASN A 17 4.32 -22.73 -23.78
N SER A 18 4.64 -22.01 -22.71
CA SER A 18 4.79 -22.58 -21.37
C SER A 18 3.57 -23.36 -20.91
N ILE A 19 2.36 -22.82 -21.14
CA ILE A 19 1.10 -23.50 -20.80
C ILE A 19 0.93 -24.78 -21.63
N SER A 20 1.19 -24.72 -22.95
CA SER A 20 1.06 -25.87 -23.82
C SER A 20 2.08 -26.98 -23.48
N ASP A 21 3.33 -26.59 -23.21
CA ASP A 21 4.43 -27.52 -22.95
C ASP A 21 4.26 -28.33 -21.65
N VAL A 22 3.46 -27.85 -20.68
CA VAL A 22 3.08 -28.64 -19.50
C VAL A 22 2.44 -29.98 -19.89
N PHE A 23 1.73 -30.02 -21.02
CA PHE A 23 1.00 -31.21 -21.47
C PHE A 23 1.76 -32.02 -22.54
N LYS A 24 2.99 -31.69 -22.82
CA LYS A 24 3.83 -32.41 -23.81
C LYS A 24 3.99 -33.86 -23.42
N ASN A 25 3.77 -34.75 -24.40
CA ASN A 25 3.78 -36.20 -24.21
C ASN A 25 2.68 -36.80 -23.31
N ILE A 26 1.64 -36.02 -22.99
CA ILE A 26 0.44 -36.52 -22.31
C ILE A 26 -0.52 -37.09 -23.35
N ALA A 27 -0.96 -38.32 -23.13
CA ALA A 27 -1.91 -39.01 -24.01
C ALA A 27 -3.36 -38.57 -23.70
N PHE A 28 -3.87 -37.62 -24.48
CA PHE A 28 -5.30 -37.27 -24.43
C PHE A 28 -6.15 -38.31 -25.19
N LYS A 29 -7.12 -38.87 -24.50
CA LYS A 29 -8.03 -39.89 -25.07
C LYS A 29 -9.41 -39.29 -25.34
N PRO A 30 -10.03 -39.53 -26.49
CA PRO A 30 -11.41 -39.14 -26.74
C PRO A 30 -12.35 -39.68 -25.68
N ASN A 31 -13.35 -38.90 -25.27
CA ASN A 31 -14.42 -39.33 -24.39
C ASN A 31 -15.57 -39.97 -25.17
N ASP A 32 -16.35 -40.85 -24.52
CA ASP A 32 -17.56 -41.43 -25.10
C ASP A 32 -18.58 -40.37 -25.52
N ASN A 33 -18.64 -39.30 -24.78
CA ASN A 33 -19.43 -38.12 -25.14
C ASN A 33 -18.65 -37.25 -26.14
N LYS A 34 -19.02 -37.35 -27.41
CA LYS A 34 -18.42 -36.53 -28.51
C LYS A 34 -18.48 -35.03 -28.32
N LYS A 35 -19.24 -34.50 -27.33
CA LYS A 35 -19.32 -33.06 -27.01
C LYS A 35 -18.30 -32.64 -25.96
N SER A 36 -17.66 -33.59 -25.29
CA SER A 36 -16.69 -33.34 -24.19
C SER A 36 -15.29 -33.11 -24.73
N ASN A 37 -14.45 -32.53 -23.88
CA ASN A 37 -13.01 -32.50 -24.11
C ASN A 37 -12.44 -33.94 -24.10
N PRO A 38 -11.42 -34.22 -24.91
CA PRO A 38 -10.58 -35.39 -24.65
C PRO A 38 -9.95 -35.25 -23.26
N SER A 39 -9.74 -36.39 -22.59
CA SER A 39 -9.26 -36.44 -21.21
C SER A 39 -8.00 -37.27 -21.05
N PHE A 40 -7.26 -37.05 -19.99
CA PHE A 40 -6.11 -37.88 -19.60
C PHE A 40 -6.27 -38.33 -18.15
N ASP A 41 -5.60 -39.41 -17.81
CA ASP A 41 -5.53 -39.89 -16.42
C ASP A 41 -4.49 -39.07 -15.66
N LEU A 42 -4.95 -38.26 -14.67
CA LEU A 42 -4.09 -37.36 -13.90
C LEU A 42 -3.05 -38.13 -13.08
N GLN A 43 -3.43 -39.25 -12.48
CA GLN A 43 -2.53 -40.02 -11.63
C GLN A 43 -1.46 -40.75 -12.45
N ALA A 44 -1.88 -41.39 -13.56
CA ALA A 44 -0.92 -42.02 -14.47
C ALA A 44 0.03 -41.04 -15.16
N SER A 45 -0.41 -39.80 -15.37
CA SER A 45 0.38 -38.75 -16.03
C SER A 45 1.21 -37.89 -15.06
N LYS A 46 1.09 -38.09 -13.75
CA LYS A 46 1.64 -37.21 -12.72
C LYS A 46 3.16 -37.00 -12.86
N SER A 47 3.92 -38.07 -13.07
CA SER A 47 5.39 -37.97 -13.22
C SER A 47 5.79 -37.17 -14.46
N ILE A 48 5.07 -37.34 -15.58
CA ILE A 48 5.34 -36.60 -16.82
C ILE A 48 4.99 -35.12 -16.60
N LEU A 49 3.85 -34.82 -15.96
CA LEU A 49 3.43 -33.45 -15.66
C LEU A 49 4.43 -32.73 -14.75
N VAL A 50 4.88 -33.37 -13.67
CA VAL A 50 5.91 -32.81 -12.78
C VAL A 50 7.17 -32.48 -13.55
N ASN A 51 7.68 -33.43 -14.36
CA ASN A 51 8.88 -33.22 -15.17
C ASN A 51 8.71 -32.08 -16.19
N ASN A 52 7.55 -32.01 -16.86
CA ASN A 52 7.27 -30.92 -17.79
C ASN A 52 7.18 -29.56 -17.10
N ILE A 53 6.49 -29.47 -15.96
CA ILE A 53 6.41 -28.25 -15.17
C ILE A 53 7.80 -27.81 -14.73
N THR A 54 8.65 -28.74 -14.25
CA THR A 54 10.02 -28.44 -13.87
C THR A 54 10.80 -27.85 -15.04
N LYS A 55 10.76 -28.47 -16.21
CA LYS A 55 11.44 -27.96 -17.41
C LYS A 55 10.92 -26.59 -17.85
N VAL A 56 9.61 -26.38 -17.83
CA VAL A 56 9.01 -25.09 -18.16
C VAL A 56 9.46 -24.02 -17.17
N ARG A 57 9.52 -24.34 -15.88
CA ARG A 57 10.03 -23.44 -14.84
C ARG A 57 11.50 -23.09 -15.04
N GLU A 58 12.34 -24.05 -15.36
CA GLU A 58 13.76 -23.83 -15.69
C GLU A 58 13.91 -22.86 -16.86
N ILE A 59 13.14 -23.04 -17.96
CA ILE A 59 13.16 -22.15 -19.13
C ILE A 59 12.74 -20.72 -18.73
N ASN A 60 11.71 -20.58 -17.89
CA ASN A 60 11.17 -19.31 -17.46
C ASN A 60 11.88 -18.72 -16.22
N LYS A 61 12.88 -19.40 -15.67
CA LYS A 61 13.61 -19.00 -14.45
C LYS A 61 12.66 -18.78 -13.26
N VAL A 62 11.71 -19.70 -13.07
CA VAL A 62 10.75 -19.69 -11.96
C VAL A 62 11.22 -20.65 -10.88
N ASP A 63 11.68 -20.13 -9.76
CA ASP A 63 12.20 -20.87 -8.61
C ASP A 63 11.29 -20.88 -7.38
N ILE A 64 10.11 -20.26 -7.48
CA ILE A 64 9.19 -20.05 -6.36
C ILE A 64 8.06 -21.05 -6.34
N GLY A 65 7.74 -21.53 -5.14
CA GLY A 65 6.61 -22.41 -4.85
C GLY A 65 6.84 -23.88 -5.26
N ASP A 66 6.19 -24.76 -4.54
CA ASP A 66 6.31 -26.19 -4.78
C ASP A 66 5.47 -26.67 -5.98
N ILE A 67 5.95 -27.70 -6.68
CA ILE A 67 5.15 -28.42 -7.66
C ILE A 67 4.27 -29.42 -6.90
N SER A 68 2.97 -29.21 -6.90
CA SER A 68 2.01 -30.04 -6.18
C SER A 68 0.82 -30.41 -7.07
N ILE A 69 0.73 -31.69 -7.41
CA ILE A 69 -0.39 -32.29 -8.13
C ILE A 69 -1.03 -33.31 -7.21
N LYS A 70 -2.25 -33.02 -6.72
CA LYS A 70 -3.04 -33.90 -5.85
C LYS A 70 -4.24 -34.46 -6.64
N ASP A 71 -5.44 -34.05 -6.27
CA ASP A 71 -6.69 -34.54 -6.92
C ASP A 71 -7.06 -33.68 -8.15
N GLU A 72 -6.45 -32.53 -8.31
CA GLU A 72 -6.67 -31.59 -9.41
C GLU A 72 -5.34 -30.98 -9.88
N LEU A 73 -5.27 -30.62 -11.15
CA LEU A 73 -4.14 -29.88 -11.72
C LEU A 73 -4.53 -28.40 -11.83
N VAL A 74 -3.84 -27.56 -11.10
CA VAL A 74 -3.96 -26.10 -11.18
C VAL A 74 -2.61 -25.55 -11.60
N ILE A 75 -2.59 -24.63 -12.56
CA ILE A 75 -1.38 -24.04 -13.13
C ILE A 75 -1.53 -22.52 -13.04
N ASP A 76 -0.54 -21.87 -12.48
CA ASP A 76 -0.50 -20.43 -12.31
C ASP A 76 0.41 -19.75 -13.33
N THR A 77 -0.05 -18.60 -13.80
CA THR A 77 0.68 -17.71 -14.69
C THR A 77 0.60 -16.30 -14.11
N LEU A 78 1.73 -15.74 -13.68
CA LEU A 78 1.78 -14.39 -13.15
C LEU A 78 2.16 -13.43 -14.27
N MET A 79 1.31 -12.44 -14.52
CA MET A 79 1.55 -11.38 -15.50
C MET A 79 1.02 -10.06 -14.96
N GLU A 80 1.85 -9.00 -15.05
CA GLU A 80 1.49 -7.66 -14.58
C GLU A 80 0.27 -7.08 -15.31
N THR A 81 -0.44 -6.17 -14.63
CA THR A 81 -1.57 -5.45 -15.21
C THR A 81 -1.09 -4.62 -16.41
N GLY A 82 -1.86 -4.63 -17.51
CA GLY A 82 -1.50 -3.89 -18.73
C GLY A 82 -0.63 -4.67 -19.72
N THR A 83 -0.02 -5.80 -19.34
CA THR A 83 0.84 -6.60 -20.23
C THR A 83 0.09 -7.55 -21.16
N GLY A 84 -1.25 -7.54 -21.16
CA GLY A 84 -2.07 -8.33 -22.09
C GLY A 84 -2.45 -9.72 -21.59
N LYS A 85 -2.64 -9.94 -20.28
CA LYS A 85 -3.15 -11.21 -19.69
C LYS A 85 -4.31 -11.81 -20.49
N THR A 86 -5.32 -10.99 -20.79
CA THR A 86 -6.51 -11.44 -21.54
C THR A 86 -6.15 -11.97 -22.91
N PHE A 87 -5.26 -11.32 -23.65
CA PHE A 87 -4.78 -11.80 -24.94
C PHE A 87 -4.06 -13.15 -24.80
N THR A 88 -3.18 -13.26 -23.81
CA THR A 88 -2.40 -14.49 -23.54
C THR A 88 -3.31 -15.67 -23.20
N PHE A 89 -4.29 -15.53 -22.29
CA PHE A 89 -5.16 -16.66 -22.01
C PHE A 89 -6.12 -17.00 -23.17
N LEU A 90 -6.54 -16.02 -23.96
CA LEU A 90 -7.33 -16.29 -25.17
C LEU A 90 -6.52 -17.06 -26.21
N GLU A 91 -5.28 -16.68 -26.44
CA GLU A 91 -4.38 -17.43 -27.33
C GLU A 91 -4.12 -18.83 -26.81
N SER A 92 -3.96 -19.02 -25.49
CA SER A 92 -3.80 -20.34 -24.88
C SER A 92 -4.99 -21.27 -25.16
N ILE A 93 -6.22 -20.75 -25.25
CA ILE A 93 -7.39 -21.55 -25.66
C ILE A 93 -7.20 -22.11 -27.07
N TYR A 94 -6.79 -21.29 -28.02
CA TYR A 94 -6.56 -21.72 -29.41
C TYR A 94 -5.37 -22.68 -29.51
N ARG A 95 -4.31 -22.41 -28.76
CA ARG A 95 -3.11 -23.27 -28.71
C ARG A 95 -3.43 -24.66 -28.15
N LEU A 96 -4.15 -24.73 -27.06
CA LEU A 96 -4.59 -25.99 -26.44
C LEU A 96 -5.58 -26.75 -27.33
N ASN A 97 -6.41 -26.06 -28.09
CA ASN A 97 -7.25 -26.70 -29.10
C ASN A 97 -6.41 -27.31 -30.24
N ARG A 98 -5.44 -26.55 -30.75
CA ARG A 98 -4.56 -27.02 -31.85
C ARG A 98 -3.72 -28.24 -31.43
N ASP A 99 -3.10 -28.14 -30.23
CA ASP A 99 -2.11 -29.14 -29.81
C ASP A 99 -2.76 -30.39 -29.16
N TYR A 100 -3.92 -30.23 -28.50
CA TYR A 100 -4.55 -31.32 -27.72
C TYR A 100 -6.03 -31.56 -28.03
N GLY A 101 -6.62 -30.88 -29.00
CA GLY A 101 -8.02 -31.02 -29.38
C GLY A 101 -9.05 -30.53 -28.36
N LEU A 102 -8.65 -29.71 -27.38
CA LEU A 102 -9.54 -29.19 -26.35
C LEU A 102 -10.53 -28.19 -26.95
N CYS A 103 -11.84 -28.39 -26.70
CA CYS A 103 -12.90 -27.60 -27.32
C CYS A 103 -13.88 -26.94 -26.32
N LYS A 104 -13.86 -27.31 -25.05
CA LYS A 104 -14.74 -26.80 -23.99
C LYS A 104 -13.97 -26.05 -22.92
N PHE A 105 -14.21 -24.75 -22.85
CA PHE A 105 -13.53 -23.84 -21.91
C PHE A 105 -14.55 -23.04 -21.12
N ILE A 106 -14.21 -22.68 -19.87
CA ILE A 106 -14.96 -21.76 -19.03
C ILE A 106 -14.02 -20.68 -18.55
N ILE A 107 -14.35 -19.42 -18.79
CA ILE A 107 -13.64 -18.27 -18.24
C ILE A 107 -14.43 -17.73 -17.06
N LEU A 108 -13.80 -17.71 -15.88
CA LEU A 108 -14.34 -17.19 -14.65
C LEU A 108 -13.69 -15.85 -14.32
N VAL A 109 -14.50 -14.83 -14.14
CA VAL A 109 -14.06 -13.48 -13.85
C VAL A 109 -14.73 -12.93 -12.58
N PRO A 110 -14.10 -11.95 -11.87
CA PRO A 110 -14.59 -11.48 -10.58
C PRO A 110 -15.94 -10.75 -10.65
N SER A 111 -16.18 -9.97 -11.72
CA SER A 111 -17.31 -9.03 -11.79
C SER A 111 -17.98 -8.99 -13.15
N ASN A 112 -19.19 -8.42 -13.21
CA ASN A 112 -19.94 -8.25 -14.45
C ASN A 112 -19.25 -7.31 -15.46
N PRO A 113 -18.67 -6.18 -15.08
CA PRO A 113 -17.88 -5.34 -16.00
C PRO A 113 -16.73 -6.10 -16.66
N ILE A 114 -15.96 -6.89 -15.89
CA ILE A 114 -14.87 -7.71 -16.43
C ILE A 114 -15.42 -8.76 -17.39
N ARG A 115 -16.58 -9.38 -17.07
CA ARG A 115 -17.24 -10.35 -17.94
C ARG A 115 -17.57 -9.73 -19.31
N GLN A 116 -18.16 -8.54 -19.33
CA GLN A 116 -18.46 -7.83 -20.57
C GLN A 116 -17.18 -7.46 -21.33
N GLY A 117 -16.17 -6.96 -20.64
CA GLY A 117 -14.86 -6.67 -21.21
C GLY A 117 -14.19 -7.90 -21.83
N THR A 118 -14.25 -9.05 -21.16
CA THR A 118 -13.69 -10.31 -21.66
C THR A 118 -14.41 -10.77 -22.92
N ILE A 119 -15.75 -10.74 -22.93
CA ILE A 119 -16.56 -11.13 -24.10
C ILE A 119 -16.21 -10.22 -25.27
N LYS A 120 -16.08 -8.92 -25.03
CA LYS A 120 -15.69 -7.96 -26.05
C LYS A 120 -14.29 -8.25 -26.60
N ASN A 121 -13.31 -8.51 -25.73
CA ASN A 121 -11.96 -8.85 -26.15
C ASN A 121 -11.92 -10.12 -27.00
N ILE A 122 -12.72 -11.14 -26.67
CA ILE A 122 -12.85 -12.35 -27.50
C ILE A 122 -13.38 -11.98 -28.88
N ASN A 123 -14.43 -11.15 -28.96
CA ASN A 123 -15.02 -10.75 -30.24
C ASN A 123 -14.06 -9.92 -31.10
N ILE A 124 -13.29 -9.00 -30.50
CA ILE A 124 -12.32 -8.16 -31.24
C ILE A 124 -11.14 -9.01 -31.74
N THR A 125 -10.62 -9.94 -30.93
CA THR A 125 -9.45 -10.77 -31.28
C THR A 125 -9.82 -12.00 -32.13
N LYS A 126 -11.11 -12.31 -32.26
CA LYS A 126 -11.62 -13.50 -32.95
C LYS A 126 -11.09 -13.65 -34.38
N GLU A 127 -11.12 -12.58 -35.17
CA GLU A 127 -10.63 -12.62 -36.55
C GLU A 127 -9.14 -12.89 -36.61
N PHE A 128 -8.36 -12.25 -35.75
CA PHE A 128 -6.92 -12.45 -35.64
C PHE A 128 -6.57 -13.90 -35.35
N PHE A 129 -7.14 -14.49 -34.29
CA PHE A 129 -6.85 -15.86 -33.91
C PHE A 129 -7.46 -16.89 -34.88
N THR A 130 -8.61 -16.61 -35.49
CA THR A 130 -9.20 -17.51 -36.48
C THR A 130 -8.31 -17.59 -37.71
N LYS A 131 -7.71 -16.50 -38.14
CA LYS A 131 -6.77 -16.49 -39.28
C LYS A 131 -5.49 -17.27 -38.95
N GLU A 132 -5.00 -17.16 -37.71
CA GLU A 132 -3.76 -17.80 -37.29
C GLU A 132 -3.92 -19.30 -37.03
N TYR A 133 -5.00 -19.70 -36.37
CA TYR A 133 -5.21 -21.10 -35.92
C TYR A 133 -6.20 -21.91 -36.77
N GLY A 134 -6.87 -21.27 -37.72
CA GLY A 134 -7.86 -21.95 -38.60
C GLY A 134 -9.12 -22.47 -37.88
N LYS A 135 -9.40 -21.96 -36.65
CA LYS A 135 -10.51 -22.41 -35.80
C LYS A 135 -11.40 -21.24 -35.37
N GLN A 136 -12.73 -21.51 -35.38
CA GLN A 136 -13.71 -20.54 -34.87
C GLN A 136 -13.98 -20.76 -33.39
N ILE A 137 -14.24 -19.66 -32.70
CA ILE A 137 -14.64 -19.64 -31.29
C ILE A 137 -16.09 -19.16 -31.15
N SER A 138 -16.87 -19.91 -30.38
CA SER A 138 -18.23 -19.54 -29.99
C SER A 138 -18.27 -19.14 -28.53
N VAL A 139 -18.76 -17.92 -28.25
CA VAL A 139 -18.80 -17.34 -26.91
C VAL A 139 -20.21 -17.40 -26.34
N TYR A 140 -20.32 -17.87 -25.12
CA TYR A 140 -21.58 -17.99 -24.41
C TYR A 140 -21.50 -17.11 -23.15
N ASN A 141 -22.22 -16.00 -23.15
CA ASN A 141 -22.40 -15.19 -21.94
C ASN A 141 -23.37 -15.91 -21.01
N TYR A 142 -22.95 -16.24 -19.78
CA TYR A 142 -23.73 -17.05 -18.87
C TYR A 142 -25.16 -16.51 -18.66
N SER A 143 -26.12 -17.33 -18.99
CA SER A 143 -27.55 -17.24 -18.66
C SER A 143 -28.17 -18.64 -18.76
N GLU A 144 -29.36 -18.84 -18.22
CA GLU A 144 -30.03 -20.16 -18.33
C GLU A 144 -30.19 -20.67 -19.79
N LYS A 145 -30.49 -19.75 -20.72
CA LYS A 145 -30.62 -20.09 -22.15
C LYS A 145 -29.27 -20.43 -22.79
N THR A 146 -28.26 -19.63 -22.51
CA THR A 146 -26.95 -19.78 -23.16
C THR A 146 -26.14 -20.94 -22.60
N VAL A 147 -26.31 -21.30 -21.32
CA VAL A 147 -25.63 -22.46 -20.73
C VAL A 147 -26.06 -23.79 -21.40
N LEU A 148 -27.33 -23.94 -21.77
CA LEU A 148 -27.81 -25.08 -22.56
C LEU A 148 -27.16 -25.14 -23.95
N ASN A 149 -27.02 -24.01 -24.61
CA ASN A 149 -26.36 -23.93 -25.91
C ASN A 149 -24.88 -24.31 -25.80
N TYR A 150 -24.17 -23.84 -24.74
CA TYR A 150 -22.80 -24.26 -24.46
C TYR A 150 -22.68 -25.76 -24.22
N ILE A 151 -23.58 -26.36 -23.41
CA ILE A 151 -23.57 -27.78 -23.10
C ILE A 151 -23.77 -28.58 -24.41
N ASN A 152 -24.66 -28.14 -25.30
CA ASN A 152 -25.01 -28.84 -26.52
C ASN A 152 -24.10 -28.51 -27.73
N ALA A 153 -23.20 -27.57 -27.60
CA ALA A 153 -22.32 -27.13 -28.69
C ALA A 153 -21.43 -28.29 -29.19
N SER A 154 -21.24 -28.35 -30.50
CA SER A 154 -20.36 -29.33 -31.16
C SER A 154 -18.90 -29.14 -30.73
N SER A 155 -18.15 -30.27 -30.70
CA SER A 155 -16.70 -30.24 -30.47
C SER A 155 -15.87 -29.82 -31.68
N GLN A 156 -16.50 -29.58 -32.83
CA GLN A 156 -15.78 -29.11 -34.05
C GLN A 156 -15.22 -27.68 -33.87
N ASN A 157 -15.89 -26.85 -33.09
CA ASN A 157 -15.49 -25.50 -32.80
C ASN A 157 -15.13 -25.35 -31.32
N ILE A 158 -14.33 -24.31 -31.03
CA ILE A 158 -14.03 -23.93 -29.65
C ILE A 158 -15.27 -23.26 -29.03
N SER A 159 -15.69 -23.74 -27.86
CA SER A 159 -16.83 -23.23 -27.10
C SER A 159 -16.34 -22.66 -25.77
N VAL A 160 -16.62 -21.40 -25.51
CA VAL A 160 -16.20 -20.70 -24.28
C VAL A 160 -17.43 -20.16 -23.55
N LEU A 161 -17.63 -20.59 -22.31
CA LEU A 161 -18.63 -20.02 -21.40
C LEU A 161 -17.95 -18.97 -20.50
N VAL A 162 -18.43 -17.74 -20.52
CA VAL A 162 -17.91 -16.66 -19.65
C VAL A 162 -18.90 -16.39 -18.53
N SER A 163 -18.43 -16.50 -17.28
CA SER A 163 -19.25 -16.41 -16.08
C SER A 163 -18.55 -15.69 -14.93
N THR A 164 -19.33 -15.23 -13.95
CA THR A 164 -18.78 -14.68 -12.68
C THR A 164 -18.96 -15.71 -11.56
N TYR A 165 -18.17 -15.59 -10.47
CA TYR A 165 -18.29 -16.53 -9.35
C TYR A 165 -19.66 -16.47 -8.66
N GLN A 166 -20.34 -15.32 -8.67
CA GLN A 166 -21.68 -15.18 -8.11
C GLN A 166 -22.73 -16.06 -8.83
N SER A 167 -22.45 -16.48 -10.06
CA SER A 167 -23.36 -17.30 -10.85
C SER A 167 -23.46 -18.75 -10.38
N PHE A 168 -22.50 -19.23 -9.57
CA PHE A 168 -22.43 -20.64 -9.16
C PHE A 168 -22.12 -20.86 -7.67
N ASN A 169 -21.79 -19.83 -6.90
CA ASN A 169 -21.28 -19.97 -5.53
C ASN A 169 -22.35 -20.20 -4.45
N LYS A 170 -23.62 -20.38 -4.83
CA LYS A 170 -24.75 -20.67 -3.92
C LYS A 170 -25.57 -21.85 -4.45
N ALA A 171 -26.11 -22.66 -3.55
CA ALA A 171 -27.00 -23.75 -3.91
C ALA A 171 -28.26 -23.29 -4.67
N THR A 172 -28.71 -22.06 -4.39
CA THR A 172 -29.87 -21.44 -5.05
C THR A 172 -29.61 -20.90 -6.45
N ASN A 173 -28.36 -20.85 -6.89
CA ASN A 173 -28.05 -20.42 -8.24
C ASN A 173 -28.64 -21.41 -9.27
N SER A 174 -29.17 -20.89 -10.37
CA SER A 174 -29.87 -21.68 -11.39
C SER A 174 -29.00 -22.79 -12.00
N ILE A 175 -27.67 -22.61 -12.02
CA ILE A 175 -26.70 -23.61 -12.48
C ILE A 175 -26.66 -24.84 -11.56
N ASN A 176 -26.90 -24.66 -10.26
CA ASN A 176 -26.83 -25.70 -9.23
C ASN A 176 -28.20 -26.35 -8.94
N THR A 177 -29.30 -25.72 -9.36
CA THR A 177 -30.66 -26.21 -9.08
C THR A 177 -31.03 -27.42 -10.00
N ASN A 178 -31.78 -28.38 -9.44
CA ASN A 178 -32.26 -29.51 -10.22
C ASN A 178 -33.28 -29.03 -11.26
N LYS A 179 -33.17 -29.59 -12.50
CA LYS A 179 -34.09 -29.35 -13.58
C LYS A 179 -34.95 -30.60 -13.74
N ILE A 180 -36.26 -30.51 -13.44
CA ILE A 180 -37.18 -31.62 -13.29
C ILE A 180 -37.59 -32.19 -14.66
N GLU A 181 -37.61 -31.38 -15.73
CA GLU A 181 -38.26 -31.74 -17.00
C GLU A 181 -37.33 -32.11 -18.16
N GLN A 182 -36.02 -32.09 -17.99
CA GLN A 182 -35.06 -32.34 -19.09
C GLN A 182 -33.95 -33.29 -18.70
N THR A 183 -33.78 -34.34 -19.50
CA THR A 183 -32.59 -35.19 -19.42
C THR A 183 -31.40 -34.44 -20.04
N LEU A 184 -30.50 -33.97 -19.22
CA LEU A 184 -29.25 -33.34 -19.65
C LEU A 184 -28.20 -34.43 -19.96
N ILE A 185 -27.05 -34.04 -20.49
CA ILE A 185 -25.93 -34.96 -20.79
C ILE A 185 -25.60 -35.83 -19.56
N GLY A 186 -25.41 -37.13 -19.78
CA GLY A 186 -25.05 -38.10 -18.74
C GLY A 186 -26.11 -38.32 -17.65
N ARG A 187 -27.39 -38.11 -17.95
CA ARG A 187 -28.51 -38.14 -17.00
C ARG A 187 -28.40 -37.12 -15.86
N SER A 188 -27.69 -36.02 -16.10
CA SER A 188 -27.46 -34.93 -15.13
C SER A 188 -28.78 -34.26 -14.72
N ARG A 189 -28.91 -33.92 -13.44
CA ARG A 189 -30.08 -33.20 -12.89
C ARG A 189 -29.91 -31.67 -12.86
N SER A 190 -28.67 -31.19 -12.88
CA SER A 190 -28.37 -29.77 -12.90
C SER A 190 -27.44 -29.39 -14.04
N TYR A 191 -27.40 -28.11 -14.42
CA TYR A 191 -26.45 -27.62 -15.41
C TYR A 191 -24.99 -27.82 -14.96
N MET A 192 -24.70 -27.66 -13.66
CA MET A 192 -23.37 -27.88 -13.09
C MET A 192 -22.89 -29.32 -13.35
N GLN A 193 -23.76 -30.35 -13.08
CA GLN A 193 -23.43 -31.74 -13.36
C GLN A 193 -23.21 -31.99 -14.85
N ALA A 194 -24.07 -31.43 -15.72
CA ALA A 194 -23.93 -31.60 -17.17
C ALA A 194 -22.63 -30.96 -17.69
N ILE A 195 -22.22 -29.80 -17.17
CA ILE A 195 -20.94 -29.18 -17.49
C ILE A 195 -19.77 -30.03 -17.00
N GLY A 196 -19.87 -30.61 -15.79
CA GLY A 196 -18.84 -31.54 -15.27
C GLY A 196 -18.57 -32.77 -16.17
N HIS A 197 -19.60 -33.29 -16.89
CA HIS A 197 -19.43 -34.36 -17.87
C HIS A 197 -18.70 -33.90 -19.15
N LEU A 198 -18.63 -32.58 -19.42
CA LEU A 198 -17.86 -32.04 -20.54
C LEU A 198 -16.37 -31.97 -20.27
N ARG A 199 -15.93 -32.11 -19.03
CA ARG A 199 -14.54 -32.00 -18.62
C ARG A 199 -13.92 -30.68 -19.11
N PRO A 200 -14.49 -29.51 -18.75
CA PRO A 200 -14.01 -28.24 -19.28
C PRO A 200 -12.62 -27.90 -18.75
N VAL A 201 -11.87 -27.10 -19.50
CA VAL A 201 -10.72 -26.35 -18.96
C VAL A 201 -11.25 -25.07 -18.36
N ILE A 202 -10.91 -24.80 -17.10
CA ILE A 202 -11.29 -23.57 -16.41
C ILE A 202 -10.13 -22.59 -16.50
N ILE A 203 -10.44 -21.35 -16.87
CA ILE A 203 -9.52 -20.21 -16.84
C ILE A 203 -10.06 -19.22 -15.82
N ILE A 204 -9.25 -18.87 -14.82
CA ILE A 204 -9.61 -17.91 -13.78
C ILE A 204 -8.77 -16.64 -13.96
N ASP A 205 -9.42 -15.53 -14.21
CA ASP A 205 -8.79 -14.20 -14.21
C ASP A 205 -8.91 -13.57 -12.81
N GLU A 206 -7.83 -13.00 -12.29
CA GLU A 206 -7.70 -12.44 -10.94
C GLU A 206 -8.07 -13.46 -9.83
N PRO A 207 -7.29 -14.53 -9.65
CA PRO A 207 -7.63 -15.69 -8.80
C PRO A 207 -7.81 -15.34 -7.32
N HIS A 208 -7.19 -14.29 -6.81
CA HIS A 208 -7.32 -13.83 -5.41
C HIS A 208 -8.78 -13.54 -5.00
N ARG A 209 -9.68 -13.29 -5.97
CA ARG A 209 -11.13 -13.08 -5.74
C ARG A 209 -11.92 -14.39 -5.58
N PHE A 210 -11.32 -15.55 -5.90
CA PHE A 210 -12.00 -16.86 -5.92
C PHE A 210 -11.64 -17.77 -4.75
N GLU A 211 -10.84 -17.35 -3.79
CA GLU A 211 -10.29 -18.21 -2.73
C GLU A 211 -11.20 -18.42 -1.51
N GLY A 212 -12.45 -17.94 -1.56
CA GLY A 212 -13.44 -18.23 -0.52
C GLY A 212 -13.78 -19.74 -0.46
N LYS A 213 -13.83 -20.32 0.76
CA LYS A 213 -14.12 -21.77 0.99
C LYS A 213 -15.35 -22.27 0.23
N GLN A 214 -16.41 -21.44 0.14
CA GLN A 214 -17.63 -21.79 -0.56
C GLN A 214 -17.42 -21.79 -2.08
N THR A 215 -16.70 -20.80 -2.63
CA THR A 215 -16.38 -20.74 -4.06
C THR A 215 -15.51 -21.94 -4.46
N ALA A 216 -14.51 -22.28 -3.66
CA ALA A 216 -13.63 -23.43 -3.89
C ALA A 216 -14.41 -24.77 -3.91
N LYS A 217 -15.46 -24.91 -3.06
CA LYS A 217 -16.34 -26.07 -3.09
C LYS A 217 -17.04 -26.22 -4.45
N TYR A 218 -17.67 -25.15 -4.93
CA TYR A 218 -18.41 -25.21 -6.20
C TYR A 218 -17.50 -25.26 -7.44
N LEU A 219 -16.28 -24.74 -7.35
CA LEU A 219 -15.29 -24.92 -8.43
C LEU A 219 -14.99 -26.39 -8.70
N LYS A 220 -14.92 -27.22 -7.66
CA LYS A 220 -14.70 -28.67 -7.81
C LYS A 220 -15.85 -29.37 -8.52
N GLU A 221 -17.09 -28.88 -8.38
CA GLU A 221 -18.26 -29.46 -9.02
C GLU A 221 -18.27 -29.33 -10.56
N PHE A 222 -17.51 -28.37 -11.12
CA PHE A 222 -17.27 -28.27 -12.55
C PHE A 222 -16.49 -29.48 -13.13
N ASN A 223 -15.87 -30.28 -12.28
CA ASN A 223 -15.07 -31.44 -12.68
C ASN A 223 -14.10 -31.11 -13.82
N ALA A 224 -13.37 -29.99 -13.66
CA ALA A 224 -12.46 -29.48 -14.67
C ALA A 224 -11.40 -30.51 -15.08
N LEU A 225 -10.97 -30.48 -16.33
CA LEU A 225 -9.84 -31.28 -16.79
C LEU A 225 -8.55 -30.79 -16.13
N PHE A 226 -8.37 -29.47 -16.09
CA PHE A 226 -7.41 -28.71 -15.30
C PHE A 226 -7.85 -27.25 -15.23
N THR A 227 -7.18 -26.50 -14.35
CA THR A 227 -7.47 -25.06 -14.14
C THR A 227 -6.22 -24.23 -14.41
N LEU A 228 -6.35 -23.19 -15.22
CA LEU A 228 -5.34 -22.16 -15.45
C LEU A 228 -5.74 -20.90 -14.67
N ARG A 229 -4.83 -20.36 -13.86
CA ARG A 229 -5.07 -19.11 -13.14
C ARG A 229 -4.12 -18.03 -13.64
N PHE A 230 -4.68 -16.88 -14.02
CA PHE A 230 -3.95 -15.72 -14.49
C PHE A 230 -4.16 -14.54 -13.52
N GLY A 231 -3.10 -13.99 -12.98
CA GLY A 231 -3.16 -12.85 -12.08
C GLY A 231 -1.91 -12.00 -12.12
N ALA A 232 -2.04 -10.73 -11.74
CA ALA A 232 -0.89 -9.90 -11.38
C ALA A 232 -0.50 -10.12 -9.90
N THR A 233 -1.48 -10.53 -9.08
CA THR A 233 -1.31 -10.80 -7.66
C THR A 233 -2.01 -12.11 -7.28
N PHE A 234 -1.42 -12.83 -6.33
CA PHE A 234 -1.98 -14.02 -5.72
C PHE A 234 -2.04 -13.80 -4.21
N LYS A 235 -3.03 -14.35 -3.52
CA LYS A 235 -3.22 -14.12 -2.10
C LYS A 235 -2.17 -14.85 -1.27
N GLY A 236 -1.43 -14.11 -0.43
CA GLY A 236 -0.42 -14.66 0.46
C GLY A 236 0.73 -15.37 -0.26
N ASP A 237 0.97 -15.04 -1.52
CA ASP A 237 1.99 -15.66 -2.39
C ASP A 237 1.85 -17.20 -2.50
N GLU A 238 0.63 -17.72 -2.30
CA GLU A 238 0.31 -19.14 -2.46
C GLU A 238 0.11 -19.51 -3.94
N TYR A 239 1.22 -19.82 -4.61
CA TYR A 239 1.21 -20.27 -6.00
C TYR A 239 0.92 -21.76 -6.11
N LYS A 240 0.17 -22.15 -7.15
CA LYS A 240 -0.10 -23.56 -7.50
C LYS A 240 0.56 -23.88 -8.84
N ASN A 241 1.70 -24.58 -8.78
CA ASN A 241 2.47 -24.93 -9.97
C ASN A 241 2.69 -23.71 -10.89
N LEU A 242 3.26 -22.64 -10.35
CA LEU A 242 3.57 -21.42 -11.10
C LEU A 242 4.58 -21.77 -12.20
N ILE A 243 4.24 -21.47 -13.46
CA ILE A 243 5.07 -21.82 -14.63
C ILE A 243 5.67 -20.63 -15.37
N TYR A 244 5.12 -19.44 -15.16
CA TYR A 244 5.54 -18.25 -15.87
C TYR A 244 5.38 -17.00 -15.00
N THR A 245 6.36 -16.11 -15.06
CA THR A 245 6.34 -14.83 -14.31
C THR A 245 6.70 -13.65 -15.20
N LEU A 246 5.90 -12.62 -15.14
CA LEU A 246 6.17 -11.28 -15.64
C LEU A 246 5.65 -10.30 -14.60
N ASP A 247 6.48 -9.99 -13.61
CA ASP A 247 6.13 -9.09 -12.52
C ASP A 247 6.23 -7.60 -12.90
N SER A 248 5.90 -6.71 -11.95
CA SER A 248 5.89 -5.26 -12.17
C SER A 248 7.27 -4.73 -12.56
N VAL A 249 8.35 -5.24 -11.94
CA VAL A 249 9.73 -4.80 -12.21
C VAL A 249 10.17 -5.25 -13.59
N ASP A 250 9.88 -6.50 -13.96
CA ASP A 250 10.18 -7.03 -15.30
C ASP A 250 9.40 -6.26 -16.38
N ALA A 251 8.11 -6.03 -16.18
CA ALA A 251 7.27 -5.30 -17.11
C ALA A 251 7.80 -3.87 -17.34
N PHE A 252 8.18 -3.18 -16.26
CA PHE A 252 8.73 -1.84 -16.35
C PHE A 252 10.12 -1.84 -17.02
N SER A 253 11.04 -2.69 -16.59
CA SER A 253 12.42 -2.74 -17.12
C SER A 253 12.46 -3.05 -18.62
N ARG A 254 11.47 -3.82 -19.10
CA ARG A 254 11.33 -4.16 -20.52
C ARG A 254 10.56 -3.10 -21.33
N GLY A 255 10.06 -2.04 -20.68
CA GLY A 255 9.29 -0.99 -21.33
C GLY A 255 7.91 -1.48 -21.82
N LEU A 256 7.26 -2.36 -21.07
CA LEU A 256 5.93 -2.91 -21.41
C LEU A 256 4.78 -2.14 -20.76
N VAL A 257 5.10 -1.24 -19.84
CA VAL A 257 4.17 -0.37 -19.12
C VAL A 257 4.72 1.06 -19.05
N LYS A 258 3.83 2.05 -18.78
CA LYS A 258 4.22 3.45 -18.61
C LYS A 258 5.02 3.69 -17.34
N ALA A 259 5.90 4.69 -17.38
CA ALA A 259 6.51 5.31 -16.20
C ALA A 259 5.44 6.07 -15.38
N ILE A 260 5.70 6.28 -14.08
CA ILE A 260 4.75 6.92 -13.17
C ILE A 260 5.38 8.19 -12.57
N THR A 261 4.69 9.32 -12.71
CA THR A 261 4.99 10.58 -12.04
C THR A 261 3.84 10.92 -11.11
N VAL A 262 4.14 11.24 -9.85
CA VAL A 262 3.11 11.51 -8.83
C VAL A 262 3.18 12.95 -8.35
N ASP A 263 2.06 13.66 -8.47
CA ASP A 263 1.85 14.97 -7.86
C ASP A 263 1.04 14.79 -6.58
N THR A 264 1.67 15.07 -5.44
CA THR A 264 1.02 15.05 -4.14
C THR A 264 0.60 16.47 -3.76
N VAL A 265 -0.69 16.69 -3.59
CA VAL A 265 -1.29 17.99 -3.27
C VAL A 265 -1.71 18.00 -1.81
N GLY A 266 -1.19 18.93 -1.00
CA GLY A 266 -1.53 18.95 0.42
C GLY A 266 -0.96 20.12 1.19
N ASN A 267 -1.07 20.02 2.52
CA ASN A 267 -0.51 20.98 3.47
C ASN A 267 0.44 20.18 4.39
N GLU A 268 1.62 20.72 4.69
CA GLU A 268 2.63 20.07 5.56
C GLU A 268 2.12 19.81 6.99
N ASN A 269 1.02 20.44 7.41
CA ASN A 269 0.53 20.44 8.79
C ASN A 269 -0.78 19.67 9.02
N VAL A 270 -1.26 18.83 8.10
CA VAL A 270 -2.51 18.05 8.31
C VAL A 270 -2.19 16.74 9.00
N ASP A 271 -2.62 16.60 10.27
CA ASP A 271 -2.60 15.33 10.98
C ASP A 271 -3.47 14.29 10.24
N ASN A 272 -2.85 13.18 9.85
CA ASN A 272 -3.54 12.07 9.20
C ASN A 272 -4.60 11.48 10.14
N HIS A 273 -5.88 11.68 9.81
CA HIS A 273 -6.97 11.00 10.49
C HIS A 273 -7.03 9.54 10.04
N THR A 274 -7.11 8.62 10.99
CA THR A 274 -7.11 7.19 10.73
C THR A 274 -8.32 6.49 11.34
N ILE A 275 -8.83 5.46 10.66
CA ILE A 275 -9.74 4.46 11.21
C ILE A 275 -9.01 3.11 11.28
N MET A 276 -9.27 2.31 12.32
CA MET A 276 -8.63 1.01 12.53
C MET A 276 -9.66 -0.03 12.95
N LEU A 277 -9.60 -1.22 12.38
CA LEU A 277 -10.39 -2.35 12.87
C LEU A 277 -9.69 -3.00 14.07
N LYS A 278 -10.20 -2.73 15.28
CA LYS A 278 -9.63 -3.25 16.54
C LYS A 278 -10.05 -4.68 16.85
N GLU A 279 -11.30 -5.00 16.63
CA GLU A 279 -11.90 -6.26 17.08
C GLU A 279 -13.15 -6.59 16.26
N VAL A 280 -13.37 -7.87 16.00
CA VAL A 280 -14.65 -8.36 15.48
C VAL A 280 -15.25 -9.32 16.51
N LYS A 281 -16.45 -8.98 17.00
CA LYS A 281 -17.23 -9.77 17.96
C LYS A 281 -18.32 -10.55 17.25
N GLY A 282 -18.71 -11.69 17.80
CA GLY A 282 -19.82 -12.53 17.30
C GLY A 282 -19.39 -13.95 16.98
N LEU A 283 -20.33 -14.89 17.04
CA LEU A 283 -20.09 -16.30 16.78
C LEU A 283 -20.35 -16.67 15.32
N ASN A 284 -21.31 -16.02 14.68
CA ASN A 284 -21.71 -16.27 13.31
C ASN A 284 -21.62 -14.99 12.47
N GLN A 285 -21.44 -15.13 11.16
CA GLN A 285 -21.27 -14.00 10.24
C GLN A 285 -22.46 -13.00 10.28
N LYS A 286 -23.67 -13.45 10.60
CA LYS A 286 -24.85 -12.57 10.75
C LYS A 286 -24.78 -11.69 12.00
N ASP A 287 -24.02 -12.12 13.00
CA ASP A 287 -23.95 -11.46 14.31
C ASP A 287 -22.62 -10.69 14.48
N TYR A 288 -21.80 -10.61 13.45
CA TYR A 288 -20.53 -9.92 13.54
C TYR A 288 -20.73 -8.42 13.74
N VAL A 289 -20.01 -7.89 14.72
CA VAL A 289 -19.91 -6.47 15.05
C VAL A 289 -18.45 -6.07 14.96
N ALA A 290 -18.13 -5.12 14.10
CA ALA A 290 -16.80 -4.57 13.96
C ALA A 290 -16.59 -3.41 14.93
N LYS A 291 -15.58 -3.50 15.80
CA LYS A 291 -15.18 -2.38 16.64
C LYS A 291 -14.13 -1.56 15.90
N ILE A 292 -14.55 -0.38 15.45
CA ILE A 292 -13.71 0.56 14.72
C ILE A 292 -13.19 1.62 15.68
N GLU A 293 -11.87 1.75 15.73
CA GLU A 293 -11.20 2.90 16.34
C GLU A 293 -11.00 3.97 15.27
N TYR A 294 -11.29 5.21 15.59
CA TYR A 294 -11.19 6.34 14.68
C TYR A 294 -10.63 7.56 15.41
N LYS A 295 -9.97 8.44 14.68
CA LYS A 295 -9.63 9.76 15.20
C LYS A 295 -10.78 10.71 14.90
N ASP A 296 -11.31 11.34 15.92
CA ASP A 296 -12.34 12.37 15.74
C ASP A 296 -11.71 13.65 15.15
N ILE A 297 -12.56 14.63 14.86
CA ILE A 297 -12.17 15.94 14.31
C ILE A 297 -11.09 16.66 15.15
N ASN A 298 -10.79 16.16 16.35
CA ASN A 298 -9.81 16.68 17.29
C ASN A 298 -8.57 15.77 17.40
N SER A 299 -8.32 14.91 16.41
CA SER A 299 -7.24 13.91 16.42
C SER A 299 -7.27 12.96 17.63
N LYS A 300 -8.41 12.89 18.38
CA LYS A 300 -8.56 11.96 19.51
C LYS A 300 -9.04 10.61 19.03
N THR A 301 -8.35 9.59 19.46
CA THR A 301 -8.74 8.22 19.22
C THR A 301 -9.98 7.85 20.01
N LYS A 302 -11.07 7.49 19.30
CA LYS A 302 -12.32 6.95 19.83
C LYS A 302 -12.63 5.62 19.19
N ALA A 303 -13.56 4.88 19.77
CA ALA A 303 -14.03 3.63 19.20
C ALA A 303 -15.56 3.61 19.11
N THR A 304 -16.07 3.00 18.05
CA THR A 304 -17.49 2.69 17.87
C THR A 304 -17.67 1.26 17.37
N GLU A 305 -18.84 0.69 17.56
CA GLU A 305 -19.18 -0.64 17.06
C GLU A 305 -20.09 -0.50 15.86
N LEU A 306 -19.78 -1.21 14.77
CA LEU A 306 -20.55 -1.19 13.53
C LEU A 306 -21.09 -2.57 13.19
N LYS A 307 -22.34 -2.62 12.71
CA LYS A 307 -23.00 -3.80 12.15
C LYS A 307 -23.15 -3.67 10.63
N HIS A 308 -23.49 -4.78 9.99
CA HIS A 308 -23.81 -4.76 8.56
C HIS A 308 -24.90 -3.74 8.24
N GLY A 309 -24.67 -2.92 7.23
CA GLY A 309 -25.59 -1.86 6.79
C GLY A 309 -25.49 -0.55 7.58
N GLU A 310 -24.75 -0.49 8.70
CA GLU A 310 -24.58 0.76 9.46
C GLU A 310 -23.57 1.70 8.79
N ASN A 311 -23.83 3.00 8.91
CA ASN A 311 -23.00 4.08 8.39
C ASN A 311 -22.09 4.61 9.50
N LEU A 312 -20.76 4.56 9.29
CA LEU A 312 -19.79 5.03 10.27
C LEU A 312 -19.96 6.53 10.53
N GLY A 313 -20.05 7.34 9.47
CA GLY A 313 -20.13 8.80 9.59
C GLY A 313 -21.37 9.27 10.33
N GLU A 314 -22.55 8.71 10.03
CA GLU A 314 -23.79 9.00 10.76
C GLU A 314 -23.69 8.62 12.23
N LYS A 315 -23.09 7.46 12.53
CA LYS A 315 -22.98 6.93 13.89
C LYS A 315 -22.01 7.74 14.77
N VAL A 316 -20.97 8.30 14.20
CA VAL A 316 -19.96 9.07 14.95
C VAL A 316 -20.14 10.58 14.81
N GLY A 317 -21.07 11.04 13.96
CA GLY A 317 -21.36 12.46 13.71
C GLY A 317 -20.26 13.14 12.90
N ILE A 318 -19.60 12.42 11.98
CA ILE A 318 -18.52 12.91 11.14
C ILE A 318 -18.92 12.79 9.67
N GLU A 319 -19.22 13.91 9.03
CA GLU A 319 -19.79 13.97 7.68
C GLU A 319 -18.92 13.25 6.62
N TYR A 320 -17.61 13.43 6.63
CA TYR A 320 -16.73 12.80 5.66
C TYR A 320 -16.52 11.29 5.84
N LEU A 321 -17.00 10.70 6.93
CA LEU A 321 -17.09 9.25 7.11
C LEU A 321 -18.42 8.66 6.63
N THR A 322 -19.33 9.45 6.09
CA THR A 322 -20.65 8.98 5.61
C THR A 322 -20.57 8.09 4.38
N SER A 323 -19.44 8.06 3.68
CA SER A 323 -19.20 7.09 2.61
C SER A 323 -18.83 5.68 3.12
N TYR A 324 -18.59 5.52 4.44
CA TYR A 324 -18.20 4.26 5.07
C TYR A 324 -19.43 3.52 5.61
N VAL A 325 -20.22 2.94 4.71
CA VAL A 325 -21.35 2.05 5.05
C VAL A 325 -20.87 0.62 5.04
N VAL A 326 -21.11 -0.14 6.11
CA VAL A 326 -20.64 -1.53 6.22
C VAL A 326 -21.36 -2.44 5.23
N GLU A 327 -20.63 -2.92 4.22
CA GLU A 327 -21.13 -3.91 3.25
C GLU A 327 -21.01 -5.34 3.79
N LYS A 328 -19.91 -5.65 4.51
CA LYS A 328 -19.64 -7.00 5.01
C LYS A 328 -18.66 -6.97 6.16
N ILE A 329 -18.87 -7.85 7.14
CA ILE A 329 -17.93 -8.10 8.22
C ILE A 329 -17.54 -9.58 8.18
N THR A 330 -16.25 -9.87 8.25
CA THR A 330 -15.67 -11.21 8.44
C THR A 330 -14.92 -11.26 9.76
N LYS A 331 -14.36 -12.40 10.16
CA LYS A 331 -13.55 -12.50 11.39
C LYS A 331 -12.25 -11.68 11.34
N SER A 332 -11.78 -11.36 10.14
CA SER A 332 -10.49 -10.72 9.93
C SER A 332 -10.56 -9.37 9.21
N GLU A 333 -11.72 -8.95 8.74
CA GLU A 333 -11.86 -7.70 7.99
C GLU A 333 -13.27 -7.11 8.07
N VAL A 334 -13.37 -5.81 7.88
CA VAL A 334 -14.61 -5.08 7.58
C VAL A 334 -14.50 -4.49 6.17
N ILE A 335 -15.54 -4.68 5.36
CA ILE A 335 -15.63 -4.17 3.98
C ILE A 335 -16.74 -3.13 3.95
N PHE A 336 -16.45 -1.96 3.38
CA PHE A 336 -17.40 -0.87 3.23
C PHE A 336 -17.88 -0.75 1.78
N THR A 337 -19.08 -0.18 1.58
CA THR A 337 -19.69 0.00 0.25
C THR A 337 -18.90 0.93 -0.67
N ASN A 338 -18.02 1.76 -0.11
CA ASN A 338 -17.08 2.59 -0.85
C ASN A 338 -15.88 1.80 -1.39
N GLY A 339 -15.84 0.48 -1.23
CA GLY A 339 -14.78 -0.41 -1.72
C GLY A 339 -13.59 -0.54 -0.78
N ILE A 340 -13.59 0.16 0.35
CA ILE A 340 -12.50 0.06 1.35
C ILE A 340 -12.69 -1.21 2.17
N SER A 341 -11.60 -1.93 2.39
CA SER A 341 -11.52 -3.07 3.29
C SER A 341 -10.42 -2.83 4.32
N ILE A 342 -10.73 -3.02 5.60
CA ILE A 342 -9.77 -2.85 6.70
C ILE A 342 -9.59 -4.20 7.37
N LEU A 343 -8.36 -4.70 7.41
CA LEU A 343 -8.02 -5.92 8.11
C LEU A 343 -7.90 -5.69 9.62
N LEU A 344 -8.11 -6.74 10.40
CA LEU A 344 -8.00 -6.68 11.85
C LEU A 344 -6.59 -6.25 12.27
N GLY A 345 -6.51 -5.16 13.03
CA GLY A 345 -5.27 -4.54 13.47
C GLY A 345 -4.65 -3.55 12.47
N GLU A 346 -5.20 -3.44 11.25
CA GLU A 346 -4.75 -2.43 10.28
C GLU A 346 -5.52 -1.12 10.42
N SER A 347 -4.83 -0.03 10.13
CA SER A 347 -5.38 1.32 10.12
C SER A 347 -5.47 1.89 8.72
N GLU A 348 -6.51 2.68 8.50
CA GLU A 348 -6.88 3.31 7.26
C GLU A 348 -6.88 4.82 7.45
N SER A 349 -6.18 5.58 6.60
CA SER A 349 -6.20 7.04 6.65
C SER A 349 -7.39 7.59 5.87
N TYR A 350 -8.18 8.45 6.51
CA TYR A 350 -9.19 9.26 5.85
C TYR A 350 -8.83 10.73 6.04
N GLY A 351 -8.55 11.42 4.94
CA GLY A 351 -8.28 12.85 4.98
C GLY A 351 -9.53 13.66 4.66
N VAL A 352 -9.72 14.76 5.35
CA VAL A 352 -10.68 15.77 4.91
C VAL A 352 -10.08 16.50 3.71
N LEU A 353 -10.56 16.16 2.52
CA LEU A 353 -10.32 17.01 1.37
C LEU A 353 -11.20 18.25 1.53
N LEU A 354 -10.62 19.33 2.02
CA LEU A 354 -11.25 20.65 2.01
C LEU A 354 -11.65 20.98 0.56
N ASP A 355 -12.76 21.71 0.37
CA ASP A 355 -13.22 22.11 -0.97
C ASP A 355 -12.09 22.83 -1.74
N GLU A 356 -11.25 23.60 -1.05
CA GLU A 356 -10.08 24.29 -1.61
C GLU A 356 -9.00 23.30 -2.07
N MET A 357 -8.74 22.24 -1.31
CA MET A 357 -7.78 21.22 -1.70
C MET A 357 -8.29 20.41 -2.90
N GLN A 358 -9.59 20.07 -2.93
CA GLN A 358 -10.21 19.47 -4.12
C GLN A 358 -10.03 20.34 -5.35
N LYS A 359 -10.23 21.66 -5.19
CA LYS A 359 -10.02 22.65 -6.25
C LYS A 359 -8.61 22.60 -6.81
N VAL A 360 -7.58 22.59 -5.93
CA VAL A 360 -6.18 22.54 -6.36
C VAL A 360 -5.85 21.19 -7.01
N ILE A 361 -6.34 20.08 -6.47
CA ILE A 361 -6.14 18.75 -7.05
C ILE A 361 -6.73 18.66 -8.46
N VAL A 362 -7.97 19.15 -8.65
CA VAL A 362 -8.64 19.15 -9.95
C VAL A 362 -7.92 20.10 -10.92
N ASP A 363 -7.53 21.30 -10.48
CA ASP A 363 -6.77 22.27 -11.29
C ASP A 363 -5.42 21.70 -11.73
N THR A 364 -4.70 21.01 -10.84
CA THR A 364 -3.42 20.34 -11.14
C THR A 364 -3.61 19.22 -12.17
N ALA A 365 -4.65 18.40 -12.02
CA ALA A 365 -4.93 17.34 -12.99
C ALA A 365 -5.27 17.88 -14.38
N ILE A 366 -6.03 18.99 -14.46
CA ILE A 366 -6.35 19.67 -15.73
C ILE A 366 -5.08 20.27 -16.34
N LYS A 367 -4.22 20.91 -15.55
CA LYS A 367 -2.94 21.46 -16.03
C LYS A 367 -2.03 20.39 -16.58
N ASN A 368 -1.82 19.29 -15.83
CA ASN A 368 -1.02 18.17 -16.28
C ASN A 368 -1.54 17.56 -17.59
N HIS A 369 -2.88 17.46 -17.70
CA HIS A 369 -3.49 16.98 -18.94
C HIS A 369 -3.16 17.89 -20.13
N PHE A 370 -3.35 19.20 -20.00
CA PHE A 370 -3.09 20.15 -21.07
C PHE A 370 -1.61 20.29 -21.43
N GLU A 371 -0.70 20.25 -20.44
CA GLU A 371 0.75 20.29 -20.67
C GLU A 371 1.20 19.15 -21.59
N ARG A 372 0.58 17.98 -21.42
CA ARG A 372 0.92 16.79 -22.21
C ARG A 372 0.14 16.73 -23.52
N GLU A 373 -1.11 17.16 -23.53
CA GLU A 373 -2.03 17.00 -24.65
C GLU A 373 -1.51 17.70 -25.92
N GLU A 374 -0.89 18.86 -25.80
CA GLU A 374 -0.34 19.60 -26.92
C GLU A 374 0.72 18.77 -27.69
N GLU A 375 1.68 18.21 -26.98
CA GLU A 375 2.75 17.42 -27.59
C GLU A 375 2.25 16.05 -28.09
N LEU A 376 1.35 15.41 -27.33
CA LEU A 376 0.73 14.16 -27.73
C LEU A 376 -0.16 14.34 -28.99
N PHE A 377 -0.84 15.49 -29.12
CA PHE A 377 -1.63 15.82 -30.30
C PHE A 377 -0.75 15.89 -31.54
N LYS A 378 0.42 16.55 -31.49
CA LYS A 378 1.42 16.57 -32.57
C LYS A 378 1.90 15.17 -32.98
N LEU A 379 1.89 14.22 -32.04
CA LEU A 379 2.22 12.82 -32.31
C LEU A 379 1.01 11.95 -32.69
N ASN A 380 -0.15 12.58 -33.01
CA ASN A 380 -1.41 11.90 -33.33
C ASN A 380 -1.88 10.95 -32.17
N ILE A 381 -1.69 11.35 -30.93
CA ILE A 381 -2.11 10.59 -29.77
C ILE A 381 -3.11 11.42 -28.97
N LYS A 382 -4.35 10.92 -28.82
CA LYS A 382 -5.35 11.55 -27.96
C LYS A 382 -5.09 11.20 -26.50
N SER A 383 -5.06 12.20 -25.63
CA SER A 383 -4.90 12.07 -24.19
C SER A 383 -6.25 11.94 -23.47
N LEU A 384 -6.34 11.08 -22.46
CA LEU A 384 -7.47 10.95 -21.57
C LEU A 384 -7.03 11.16 -20.10
N CYS A 385 -7.93 11.75 -19.32
CA CYS A 385 -7.77 11.94 -17.87
C CYS A 385 -8.86 11.18 -17.12
N LEU A 386 -8.50 10.41 -16.10
CA LEU A 386 -9.42 9.62 -15.29
C LEU A 386 -9.44 10.15 -13.83
N PHE A 387 -10.65 10.53 -13.36
CA PHE A 387 -10.89 10.95 -12.00
C PHE A 387 -11.58 9.87 -11.19
N PHE A 388 -11.00 9.47 -10.06
CA PHE A 388 -11.65 8.64 -9.06
C PHE A 388 -12.23 9.50 -7.94
N ILE A 389 -13.55 9.45 -7.78
CA ILE A 389 -14.30 10.23 -6.80
C ILE A 389 -14.89 9.36 -5.70
N ASP A 390 -15.11 9.97 -4.53
CA ASP A 390 -15.67 9.29 -3.36
C ASP A 390 -17.19 9.09 -3.44
N ARG A 391 -17.93 10.07 -3.97
CA ARG A 391 -19.38 10.09 -4.00
C ARG A 391 -19.93 10.56 -5.33
N VAL A 392 -20.93 9.83 -5.84
CA VAL A 392 -21.60 10.13 -7.13
C VAL A 392 -22.33 11.45 -7.07
N ASP A 393 -23.01 11.77 -5.95
CA ASP A 393 -23.82 12.99 -5.80
C ASP A 393 -23.00 14.28 -5.85
N LYS A 394 -21.67 14.21 -5.59
CA LYS A 394 -20.77 15.35 -5.83
C LYS A 394 -20.64 15.70 -7.33
N TYR A 395 -20.74 14.69 -8.18
CA TYR A 395 -20.63 14.88 -9.64
C TYR A 395 -21.99 14.98 -10.33
N LEU A 396 -22.95 14.13 -9.94
CA LEU A 396 -24.28 14.05 -10.51
C LEU A 396 -25.32 13.87 -9.43
N THR A 397 -26.27 14.81 -9.28
CA THR A 397 -27.34 14.71 -8.30
C THR A 397 -28.41 13.68 -8.72
N ASP A 398 -29.25 13.24 -7.79
CA ASP A 398 -30.36 12.30 -8.07
C ASP A 398 -31.36 12.81 -9.12
N GLU A 399 -31.43 14.14 -9.29
CA GLU A 399 -32.27 14.82 -10.30
C GLU A 399 -31.63 14.88 -11.70
N GLY A 400 -30.35 14.39 -11.85
CA GLY A 400 -29.62 14.44 -13.11
C GLY A 400 -28.99 15.80 -13.42
N ILE A 401 -28.80 16.62 -12.39
CA ILE A 401 -28.15 17.93 -12.49
C ILE A 401 -26.67 17.79 -12.10
N ASN A 402 -25.80 18.54 -12.77
CA ASN A 402 -24.39 18.56 -12.42
C ASN A 402 -24.19 18.95 -10.95
N GLY A 403 -23.49 18.09 -10.20
CA GLY A 403 -23.14 18.35 -8.81
C GLY A 403 -21.98 19.36 -8.69
N LYS A 404 -21.65 19.73 -7.45
CA LYS A 404 -20.60 20.72 -7.15
C LYS A 404 -19.26 20.42 -7.82
N LEU A 405 -18.84 19.15 -7.88
CA LEU A 405 -17.58 18.76 -8.48
C LEU A 405 -17.58 18.92 -9.99
N ALA A 406 -18.67 18.60 -10.67
CA ALA A 406 -18.80 18.81 -12.11
C ALA A 406 -18.72 20.29 -12.47
N LEU A 407 -19.46 21.15 -11.72
CA LEU A 407 -19.42 22.60 -11.91
C LEU A 407 -18.04 23.21 -11.61
N LEU A 408 -17.37 22.71 -10.57
CA LEU A 408 -16.00 23.09 -10.25
C LEU A 408 -15.04 22.72 -11.39
N PHE A 409 -15.16 21.49 -11.92
CA PHE A 409 -14.36 21.04 -13.06
C PHE A 409 -14.59 21.93 -14.28
N GLU A 410 -15.83 22.18 -14.67
CA GLU A 410 -16.17 23.05 -15.82
C GLU A 410 -15.54 24.44 -15.67
N THR A 411 -15.62 25.05 -14.48
CA THR A 411 -15.04 26.35 -14.17
C THR A 411 -13.51 26.35 -14.33
N LEU A 412 -12.85 25.33 -13.76
CA LEU A 412 -11.39 25.23 -13.83
C LEU A 412 -10.90 24.83 -15.22
N TYR A 413 -11.64 24.00 -15.94
CA TYR A 413 -11.34 23.66 -17.32
C TYR A 413 -11.34 24.89 -18.22
N LEU A 414 -12.40 25.71 -18.17
CA LEU A 414 -12.48 26.96 -18.94
C LEU A 414 -11.36 27.94 -18.60
N LYS A 415 -11.06 28.09 -17.33
CA LYS A 415 -9.93 28.93 -16.86
C LYS A 415 -8.61 28.48 -17.48
N ASN A 416 -8.29 27.19 -17.42
CA ASN A 416 -7.04 26.63 -17.94
C ASN A 416 -7.03 26.67 -19.47
N LEU A 417 -8.16 26.39 -20.12
CA LEU A 417 -8.32 26.52 -21.58
C LEU A 417 -8.01 27.94 -22.05
N GLU A 418 -8.52 28.98 -21.39
CA GLU A 418 -8.22 30.37 -21.71
C GLU A 418 -6.75 30.72 -21.57
N GLN A 419 -6.07 30.15 -20.55
CA GLN A 419 -4.62 30.35 -20.36
C GLN A 419 -3.82 29.73 -21.49
N ILE A 420 -4.17 28.51 -21.92
CA ILE A 420 -3.48 27.83 -23.02
C ILE A 420 -3.68 28.53 -24.33
N LEU A 421 -4.92 28.95 -24.62
CA LEU A 421 -5.23 29.69 -25.86
C LEU A 421 -4.49 31.03 -25.98
N LYS A 422 -3.92 31.57 -24.89
CA LYS A 422 -3.10 32.78 -24.88
C LYS A 422 -1.61 32.53 -25.16
N LYS A 423 -1.17 31.28 -25.27
CA LYS A 423 0.23 30.97 -25.59
C LYS A 423 0.57 31.44 -27.01
N ASP A 424 1.68 32.15 -27.18
CA ASP A 424 2.08 32.76 -28.48
C ASP A 424 2.45 31.72 -29.55
N ASN A 425 2.91 30.53 -29.17
CA ASN A 425 3.41 29.48 -30.07
C ASN A 425 2.54 28.22 -30.07
N LEU A 426 1.24 28.35 -29.80
CA LEU A 426 0.31 27.21 -29.81
C LEU A 426 0.11 26.70 -31.24
N ASP A 427 0.19 25.37 -31.42
CA ASP A 427 -0.09 24.73 -32.72
C ASP A 427 -1.52 25.06 -33.19
N GLU A 428 -1.67 25.50 -34.46
CA GLU A 428 -2.94 26.01 -34.99
C GLU A 428 -4.01 24.91 -35.08
N ASP A 429 -3.65 23.66 -35.39
CA ASP A 429 -4.61 22.56 -35.46
C ASP A 429 -5.03 22.11 -34.06
N TYR A 430 -4.09 22.12 -33.11
CA TYR A 430 -4.41 21.89 -31.68
C TYR A 430 -5.31 23.01 -31.12
N LYS A 431 -5.05 24.25 -31.49
CA LYS A 431 -5.90 25.41 -31.14
C LYS A 431 -7.33 25.25 -31.65
N LYS A 432 -7.50 24.81 -32.90
CA LYS A 432 -8.83 24.51 -33.47
C LYS A 432 -9.52 23.38 -32.70
N TYR A 433 -8.77 22.33 -32.34
CA TYR A 433 -9.26 21.21 -31.55
C TYR A 433 -9.76 21.68 -30.18
N LEU A 434 -9.01 22.57 -29.50
CA LEU A 434 -9.38 23.14 -28.22
C LEU A 434 -10.61 24.07 -28.31
N LEU A 435 -10.66 24.93 -29.34
CA LEU A 435 -11.75 25.89 -29.53
C LEU A 435 -13.09 25.19 -29.76
N LYS A 436 -13.10 24.00 -30.38
CA LYS A 436 -14.30 23.18 -30.59
C LYS A 436 -15.05 22.91 -29.26
N THR A 437 -14.34 22.79 -28.14
CA THR A 437 -14.92 22.46 -26.85
C THR A 437 -15.17 23.65 -25.93
N LYS A 438 -14.82 24.88 -26.36
CA LYS A 438 -15.00 26.09 -25.54
C LYS A 438 -16.45 26.39 -25.22
N ASP A 439 -17.36 26.21 -26.20
CA ASP A 439 -18.79 26.45 -26.03
C ASP A 439 -19.57 25.21 -25.61
N SER A 440 -18.90 24.04 -25.55
CA SER A 440 -19.51 22.72 -25.29
C SER A 440 -18.75 21.99 -24.15
N VAL A 441 -18.41 22.71 -23.06
CA VAL A 441 -17.60 22.13 -21.97
C VAL A 441 -18.20 20.84 -21.39
N LYS A 442 -19.51 20.66 -21.46
CA LYS A 442 -20.21 19.45 -20.97
C LYS A 442 -19.89 18.19 -21.78
N GLU A 443 -19.46 18.33 -23.01
CA GLU A 443 -19.09 17.20 -23.87
C GLU A 443 -17.66 16.69 -23.58
N VAL A 444 -16.86 17.53 -22.90
CA VAL A 444 -15.46 17.23 -22.59
C VAL A 444 -15.33 16.24 -21.45
N HIS A 445 -16.33 16.15 -20.58
CA HIS A 445 -16.29 15.27 -19.41
C HIS A 445 -17.57 14.44 -19.25
N SER A 446 -17.42 13.24 -18.70
CA SER A 446 -18.58 12.39 -18.38
C SER A 446 -18.29 11.49 -17.19
N GLY A 447 -19.33 11.00 -16.52
CA GLY A 447 -19.26 10.11 -15.38
C GLY A 447 -19.71 8.69 -15.70
N TYR A 448 -18.97 7.69 -15.22
CA TYR A 448 -19.39 6.29 -15.22
C TYR A 448 -19.58 5.75 -13.82
N PHE A 449 -20.83 5.40 -13.47
CA PHE A 449 -21.22 4.94 -12.14
C PHE A 449 -22.07 3.67 -12.21
N ALA A 450 -21.73 2.65 -11.41
CA ALA A 450 -22.32 1.30 -11.49
C ALA A 450 -23.84 1.22 -11.26
N LYS A 451 -24.48 2.26 -10.73
CA LYS A 451 -25.93 2.31 -10.41
C LYS A 451 -26.74 3.25 -11.28
N SER A 452 -26.15 3.92 -12.26
CA SER A 452 -26.91 4.82 -13.14
C SER A 452 -27.82 4.01 -14.07
N LYS A 453 -29.14 4.10 -13.85
CA LYS A 453 -30.19 3.54 -14.72
C LYS A 453 -30.85 4.67 -15.47
N LYS A 454 -30.10 5.50 -16.17
CA LYS A 454 -30.73 6.63 -16.89
C LYS A 454 -30.71 6.42 -18.39
N GLU A 455 -31.77 6.92 -19.04
CA GLU A 455 -31.97 6.93 -20.49
C GLU A 455 -31.48 8.27 -21.05
N GLY A 456 -30.96 8.30 -22.27
CA GLY A 456 -30.51 9.50 -22.96
C GLY A 456 -28.97 9.63 -23.06
N ASP A 457 -28.48 10.88 -23.10
CA ASP A 457 -27.08 11.24 -23.36
C ASP A 457 -26.07 10.55 -22.44
N GLU A 458 -26.45 10.24 -21.18
CA GLU A 458 -25.61 9.48 -20.25
C GLU A 458 -25.43 8.01 -20.66
N ALA A 459 -26.45 7.40 -21.26
CA ALA A 459 -26.35 6.03 -21.76
C ALA A 459 -25.37 5.96 -22.93
N GLU A 460 -25.34 7.00 -23.77
CA GLU A 460 -24.44 7.12 -24.92
C GLU A 460 -22.98 7.32 -24.46
N ALA A 461 -22.75 8.17 -23.44
CA ALA A 461 -21.42 8.36 -22.85
C ALA A 461 -20.91 7.08 -22.16
N ILE A 462 -21.77 6.36 -21.45
CA ILE A 462 -21.43 5.05 -20.85
C ILE A 462 -21.07 4.03 -21.93
N GLU A 463 -21.83 4.00 -23.02
CA GLU A 463 -21.57 3.12 -24.17
C GLU A 463 -20.22 3.46 -24.83
N LEU A 464 -19.91 4.76 -24.98
CA LEU A 464 -18.64 5.26 -25.50
C LEU A 464 -17.47 4.83 -24.61
N ILE A 465 -17.58 5.04 -23.29
CA ILE A 465 -16.51 4.70 -22.33
C ILE A 465 -16.25 3.18 -22.30
N LEU A 466 -17.31 2.36 -22.25
CA LEU A 466 -17.16 0.91 -22.09
C LEU A 466 -16.96 0.16 -23.40
N ASN A 467 -17.76 0.49 -24.40
CA ASN A 467 -17.92 -0.36 -25.57
C ASN A 467 -17.30 0.19 -26.85
N LYS A 468 -17.04 1.48 -26.91
CA LYS A 468 -16.53 2.12 -28.11
C LYS A 468 -15.15 2.75 -27.88
N LYS A 469 -14.19 1.94 -27.39
CA LYS A 469 -12.82 2.39 -27.07
C LYS A 469 -12.14 3.11 -28.24
N GLU A 470 -12.31 2.61 -29.45
CA GLU A 470 -11.68 3.16 -30.65
C GLU A 470 -12.27 4.52 -30.99
N GLU A 471 -13.59 4.71 -30.81
CA GLU A 471 -14.25 6.00 -30.97
C GLU A 471 -13.82 6.99 -29.87
N LEU A 472 -13.70 6.54 -28.63
CA LEU A 472 -13.19 7.35 -27.52
C LEU A 472 -11.75 7.84 -27.78
N LEU A 473 -10.92 7.02 -28.42
CA LEU A 473 -9.54 7.37 -28.79
C LEU A 473 -9.43 8.25 -30.04
N SER A 474 -10.49 8.41 -30.81
CA SER A 474 -10.49 9.30 -31.97
C SER A 474 -10.54 10.77 -31.55
N PHE A 475 -9.90 11.66 -32.30
CA PHE A 475 -10.03 13.11 -32.13
C PHE A 475 -11.43 13.63 -32.52
N ASP A 476 -12.27 12.78 -33.16
CA ASP A 476 -13.67 13.12 -33.45
C ASP A 476 -14.53 13.17 -32.17
N SER A 477 -14.14 12.47 -31.11
CA SER A 477 -14.80 12.50 -29.82
C SER A 477 -14.22 13.63 -28.95
N ASP A 478 -15.09 14.48 -28.39
CA ASP A 478 -14.70 15.58 -27.53
C ASP A 478 -14.45 15.15 -26.08
N LEU A 479 -14.92 13.95 -25.67
CA LEU A 479 -14.73 13.39 -24.34
C LEU A 479 -13.26 13.12 -24.06
N ARG A 480 -12.72 13.77 -23.02
CA ARG A 480 -11.31 13.67 -22.56
C ARG A 480 -11.17 13.38 -21.08
N PHE A 481 -12.15 13.77 -20.26
CA PHE A 481 -12.14 13.64 -18.81
C PHE A 481 -13.24 12.70 -18.34
N ILE A 482 -12.88 11.64 -17.65
CA ILE A 482 -13.79 10.59 -17.22
C ILE A 482 -13.82 10.54 -15.70
N PHE A 483 -15.02 10.65 -15.12
CA PHE A 483 -15.24 10.53 -13.67
C PHE A 483 -15.81 9.16 -13.34
N SER A 484 -15.25 8.52 -12.31
CA SER A 484 -15.75 7.23 -11.85
C SER A 484 -15.62 7.12 -10.33
N GLN A 485 -16.58 6.50 -9.66
CA GLN A 485 -16.47 6.17 -8.27
C GLN A 485 -15.61 4.91 -8.15
N TRP A 486 -16.19 3.74 -8.28
CA TRP A 486 -15.48 2.46 -8.17
C TRP A 486 -15.66 1.58 -9.42
N ALA A 487 -16.53 2.00 -10.32
CA ALA A 487 -17.00 1.18 -11.44
C ALA A 487 -15.93 0.86 -12.48
N LEU A 488 -14.92 1.73 -12.65
CA LEU A 488 -13.80 1.53 -13.57
C LEU A 488 -12.55 0.91 -12.91
N GLN A 489 -12.60 0.53 -11.65
CA GLN A 489 -11.46 -0.16 -11.00
C GLN A 489 -11.18 -1.52 -11.63
N GLU A 490 -12.19 -2.18 -12.18
CA GLU A 490 -12.05 -3.50 -12.79
C GLU A 490 -12.66 -3.51 -14.20
N GLY A 491 -11.99 -4.20 -15.13
CA GLY A 491 -12.52 -4.50 -16.48
C GLY A 491 -12.40 -3.40 -17.54
N TRP A 492 -12.04 -2.16 -17.19
CA TRP A 492 -11.82 -1.09 -18.18
C TRP A 492 -10.32 -0.91 -18.44
N ASP A 493 -9.94 -0.74 -19.69
CA ASP A 493 -8.56 -0.78 -20.13
C ASP A 493 -8.33 0.12 -21.36
N ASN A 494 -8.20 1.42 -21.16
CA ASN A 494 -7.88 2.34 -22.25
C ASN A 494 -6.38 2.67 -22.26
N PRO A 495 -5.66 2.52 -23.40
CA PRO A 495 -4.22 2.74 -23.47
C PRO A 495 -3.82 4.21 -23.31
N ASN A 496 -4.68 5.15 -23.64
CA ASN A 496 -4.33 6.57 -23.68
C ASN A 496 -4.76 7.34 -22.43
N VAL A 497 -4.94 6.68 -21.30
CA VAL A 497 -5.00 7.37 -20.01
C VAL A 497 -3.60 7.87 -19.67
N MET A 498 -3.42 9.20 -19.70
CA MET A 498 -2.15 9.87 -19.43
C MET A 498 -2.14 10.59 -18.08
N THR A 499 -3.33 10.90 -17.57
CA THR A 499 -3.48 11.52 -16.25
C THR A 499 -4.51 10.75 -15.44
N LEU A 500 -4.20 10.46 -14.19
CA LEU A 500 -5.08 9.85 -13.21
C LEU A 500 -5.16 10.75 -11.99
N CYS A 501 -6.37 11.17 -11.64
CA CYS A 501 -6.61 12.02 -10.49
C CYS A 501 -7.43 11.27 -9.43
N LYS A 502 -6.95 11.26 -8.19
CA LYS A 502 -7.60 10.57 -7.10
C LYS A 502 -8.15 11.54 -6.08
N LEU A 503 -9.47 11.70 -6.07
CA LEU A 503 -10.21 12.51 -5.11
C LEU A 503 -10.81 11.66 -3.97
N ALA A 504 -10.80 10.33 -4.12
CA ALA A 504 -11.28 9.39 -3.11
C ALA A 504 -10.11 8.73 -2.39
N PRO A 505 -10.10 8.67 -1.06
CA PRO A 505 -9.13 7.88 -0.33
C PRO A 505 -9.31 6.39 -0.67
N SER A 506 -8.23 5.65 -0.90
CA SER A 506 -8.27 4.19 -1.01
C SER A 506 -7.00 3.60 -0.41
N ASN A 507 -7.12 2.50 0.33
CA ASN A 507 -6.03 2.03 1.18
C ASN A 507 -5.86 0.52 1.26
N SER A 508 -6.60 -0.29 0.49
CA SER A 508 -6.12 -1.66 0.30
C SER A 508 -4.94 -1.64 -0.67
N LYS A 509 -3.85 -2.34 -0.37
CA LYS A 509 -2.68 -2.49 -1.26
C LYS A 509 -3.10 -2.85 -2.68
N ILE A 510 -4.00 -3.84 -2.81
CA ILE A 510 -4.53 -4.33 -4.09
C ILE A 510 -5.28 -3.23 -4.86
N SER A 511 -6.04 -2.36 -4.17
CA SER A 511 -6.82 -1.30 -4.82
C SER A 511 -5.95 -0.19 -5.43
N LYS A 512 -4.82 0.16 -4.83
CA LYS A 512 -3.93 1.23 -5.33
C LYS A 512 -3.27 0.84 -6.66
N LEU A 513 -2.67 -0.35 -6.72
CA LEU A 513 -2.08 -0.86 -7.95
C LEU A 513 -3.12 -1.10 -9.06
N GLN A 514 -4.30 -1.60 -8.71
CA GLN A 514 -5.37 -1.79 -9.69
C GLN A 514 -5.85 -0.47 -10.30
N GLN A 515 -5.93 0.60 -9.51
CA GLN A 515 -6.29 1.93 -10.00
C GLN A 515 -5.23 2.50 -10.95
N ILE A 516 -3.96 2.44 -10.55
CA ILE A 516 -2.85 2.89 -11.39
C ILE A 516 -2.71 2.02 -12.63
N GLY A 517 -2.88 0.71 -12.48
CA GLY A 517 -2.83 -0.26 -13.58
C GLY A 517 -3.73 0.09 -14.78
N ARG A 518 -4.79 0.89 -14.55
CA ARG A 518 -5.65 1.39 -15.65
C ARG A 518 -4.93 2.36 -16.57
N GLY A 519 -3.96 3.12 -16.07
CA GLY A 519 -3.15 4.07 -16.83
C GLY A 519 -1.84 3.50 -17.36
N LEU A 520 -1.39 2.32 -16.92
CA LEU A 520 -0.06 1.79 -17.23
C LEU A 520 0.10 1.24 -18.65
N ARG A 521 -0.98 1.03 -19.41
CA ARG A 521 -0.87 0.52 -20.79
C ARG A 521 -0.14 1.50 -21.70
N LEU A 522 0.70 0.96 -22.57
CA LEU A 522 1.40 1.75 -23.56
C LEU A 522 0.41 2.44 -24.51
N ALA A 523 0.69 3.69 -24.85
CA ALA A 523 -0.14 4.53 -25.69
C ALA A 523 -0.27 4.01 -27.12
N VAL A 524 -1.39 4.39 -27.75
CA VAL A 524 -1.72 4.06 -29.15
C VAL A 524 -2.02 5.36 -29.91
N ASN A 525 -1.46 5.52 -31.11
CA ASN A 525 -1.74 6.65 -31.99
C ASN A 525 -3.04 6.45 -32.81
N GLN A 526 -3.41 7.47 -33.63
CA GLN A 526 -4.62 7.42 -34.45
C GLN A 526 -4.59 6.33 -35.53
N ASP A 527 -3.40 5.80 -35.90
CA ASP A 527 -3.27 4.68 -36.84
C ASP A 527 -3.43 3.31 -36.16
N GLY A 528 -3.72 3.28 -34.85
CA GLY A 528 -3.83 2.07 -34.04
C GLY A 528 -2.50 1.41 -33.74
N LYS A 529 -1.35 2.10 -34.00
CA LYS A 529 -0.02 1.61 -33.65
C LYS A 529 0.29 1.93 -32.18
N ARG A 530 0.81 0.93 -31.46
CA ARG A 530 1.32 1.09 -30.10
C ARG A 530 2.70 1.76 -30.14
N ILE A 531 2.95 2.68 -29.21
CA ILE A 531 4.26 3.31 -29.01
C ILE A 531 5.09 2.40 -28.09
N THR A 532 6.16 1.85 -28.62
CA THR A 532 7.03 0.87 -27.96
C THR A 532 8.41 1.45 -27.69
N LYS A 533 9.25 0.73 -26.97
CA LYS A 533 10.61 1.14 -26.59
C LYS A 533 11.51 1.45 -27.80
N ASP A 534 11.16 0.95 -28.96
CA ASP A 534 11.87 1.22 -30.22
C ASP A 534 11.53 2.58 -30.84
N ASP A 535 10.47 3.22 -30.40
CA ASP A 535 10.07 4.55 -30.85
C ASP A 535 10.84 5.63 -30.06
N SER A 536 11.44 6.60 -30.74
CA SER A 536 12.31 7.63 -30.15
C SER A 536 11.63 8.53 -29.11
N ASN A 537 10.30 8.59 -29.11
CA ASN A 537 9.46 9.37 -28.19
C ASN A 537 8.83 8.51 -27.09
N PHE A 538 9.30 7.27 -26.91
CA PHE A 538 8.74 6.30 -25.96
C PHE A 538 8.64 6.85 -24.54
N ASP A 539 9.74 7.35 -23.99
CA ASP A 539 9.81 7.80 -22.60
C ASP A 539 8.88 8.99 -22.33
N PHE A 540 8.79 9.91 -23.28
CA PHE A 540 7.87 11.04 -23.18
C PHE A 540 6.42 10.62 -23.30
N VAL A 541 6.07 9.76 -24.25
CA VAL A 541 4.68 9.35 -24.51
C VAL A 541 4.17 8.42 -23.42
N ASN A 542 5.01 7.48 -22.98
CA ASN A 542 4.60 6.45 -22.02
C ASN A 542 4.91 6.82 -20.56
N GLU A 543 4.41 7.97 -20.15
CA GLU A 543 4.43 8.45 -18.77
C GLU A 543 3.00 8.72 -18.29
N LEU A 544 2.67 8.22 -17.09
CA LEU A 544 1.38 8.40 -16.41
C LEU A 544 1.55 9.41 -15.28
N PHE A 545 0.79 10.50 -15.33
CA PHE A 545 0.70 11.44 -14.22
C PHE A 545 -0.40 11.03 -13.24
N VAL A 546 -0.07 10.94 -11.97
CA VAL A 546 -0.99 10.57 -10.89
C VAL A 546 -1.08 11.72 -9.90
N VAL A 547 -2.26 12.32 -9.77
CA VAL A 547 -2.51 13.44 -8.83
C VAL A 547 -3.27 12.91 -7.63
N ILE A 548 -2.68 13.04 -6.42
CA ILE A 548 -3.20 12.51 -5.16
C ILE A 548 -3.23 13.57 -4.05
N PRO A 549 -4.12 13.45 -3.05
CA PRO A 549 -4.04 14.28 -1.84
C PRO A 549 -2.88 13.85 -0.93
N SER A 550 -2.34 14.79 -0.15
CA SER A 550 -1.27 14.53 0.84
C SER A 550 -1.69 13.59 1.97
N THR A 551 -2.99 13.39 2.17
CA THR A 551 -3.51 12.37 3.07
C THR A 551 -3.09 10.95 2.67
N GLU A 552 -2.58 10.78 1.45
CA GLU A 552 -1.95 9.56 0.96
C GLU A 552 -0.41 9.67 0.90
N GLU A 553 0.20 10.35 1.86
CA GLU A 553 1.63 10.64 1.93
C GLU A 553 2.54 9.42 1.73
N ASN A 554 2.10 8.25 2.18
CA ASN A 554 2.80 6.98 1.97
C ASN A 554 2.51 6.32 0.62
N PHE A 555 1.78 6.99 -0.29
CA PHE A 555 1.36 6.39 -1.56
C PHE A 555 2.56 6.02 -2.43
N VAL A 556 3.49 6.93 -2.64
CA VAL A 556 4.73 6.70 -3.41
C VAL A 556 5.55 5.58 -2.78
N THR A 557 5.79 5.67 -1.47
CA THR A 557 6.55 4.66 -0.72
C THR A 557 5.84 3.31 -0.73
N SER A 558 4.51 3.28 -0.60
CA SER A 558 3.75 2.02 -0.64
C SER A 558 3.76 1.38 -2.03
N ILE A 559 3.71 2.16 -3.11
CA ILE A 559 3.84 1.64 -4.47
C ILE A 559 5.25 1.11 -4.71
N GLN A 560 6.28 1.87 -4.34
CA GLN A 560 7.68 1.41 -4.43
C GLN A 560 7.90 0.12 -3.64
N LYS A 561 7.34 0.05 -2.43
CA LYS A 561 7.37 -1.14 -1.59
C LYS A 561 6.60 -2.30 -2.22
N GLU A 562 5.43 -2.05 -2.77
CA GLU A 562 4.60 -3.07 -3.42
C GLU A 562 5.23 -3.58 -4.72
N ILE A 563 5.84 -2.70 -5.52
CA ILE A 563 6.64 -3.09 -6.69
C ILE A 563 7.82 -3.96 -6.23
N SER A 564 8.50 -3.63 -5.14
CA SER A 564 9.63 -4.41 -4.61
C SER A 564 9.22 -5.73 -3.95
N GLU A 565 8.10 -5.76 -3.21
CA GLU A 565 7.58 -6.96 -2.53
C GLU A 565 6.94 -7.94 -3.52
N ASN A 566 6.33 -7.46 -4.60
CA ASN A 566 5.77 -8.30 -5.67
C ASN A 566 6.79 -8.71 -6.72
N SER A 567 8.03 -8.26 -6.64
CA SER A 567 9.12 -8.74 -7.48
C SER A 567 9.50 -10.15 -7.04
N ILE A 568 9.12 -11.12 -7.85
CA ILE A 568 9.36 -12.56 -7.64
C ILE A 568 10.82 -12.92 -7.85
N LYS A 569 11.54 -12.14 -8.63
CA LYS A 569 12.98 -12.28 -8.75
C LYS A 569 13.65 -11.65 -7.53
N GLN A 570 13.80 -12.43 -6.45
CA GLN A 570 14.97 -12.23 -5.61
C GLN A 570 16.16 -12.30 -6.57
N VAL A 571 16.94 -11.24 -6.64
CA VAL A 571 18.23 -11.30 -7.34
C VAL A 571 19.00 -12.37 -6.58
N SER A 572 19.09 -13.55 -7.18
CA SER A 572 19.84 -14.63 -6.60
C SER A 572 21.26 -14.10 -6.39
N LYS A 573 21.75 -14.13 -5.17
CA LYS A 573 23.15 -13.84 -4.87
C LYS A 573 24.06 -14.94 -5.41
N LEU A 574 23.44 -16.06 -5.83
CA LEU A 574 24.16 -17.16 -6.46
C LEU A 574 24.84 -16.68 -7.74
N PHE A 575 26.13 -16.88 -7.80
CA PHE A 575 26.97 -16.54 -8.93
C PHE A 575 27.90 -17.73 -9.21
N ASN A 576 27.40 -18.69 -9.97
CA ASN A 576 28.06 -19.97 -10.23
C ASN A 576 28.59 -20.09 -11.66
N GLU A 577 29.19 -21.23 -11.96
CA GLU A 577 29.78 -21.56 -13.27
C GLU A 577 28.78 -21.44 -14.42
N ASP A 578 27.54 -21.91 -14.22
CA ASP A 578 26.52 -21.93 -15.24
C ASP A 578 26.12 -20.50 -15.63
N ILE A 579 25.94 -19.62 -14.63
CA ILE A 579 25.67 -18.20 -14.83
C ILE A 579 26.76 -17.51 -15.62
N MET A 580 28.04 -17.87 -15.36
CA MET A 580 29.17 -17.27 -16.07
C MET A 580 29.22 -17.72 -17.52
N VAL A 581 28.95 -19.00 -17.80
CA VAL A 581 28.94 -19.54 -19.15
C VAL A 581 27.73 -19.02 -19.95
N GLU A 582 26.52 -19.00 -19.33
CA GLU A 582 25.30 -18.48 -19.94
C GLU A 582 25.39 -17.00 -20.31
N ASN A 583 26.02 -16.18 -19.46
CA ASN A 583 26.22 -14.76 -19.73
C ASN A 583 27.49 -14.47 -20.53
N HIS A 584 28.15 -15.51 -21.07
CA HIS A 584 29.38 -15.40 -21.87
C HIS A 584 30.52 -14.67 -21.16
N ILE A 585 30.54 -14.71 -19.82
CA ILE A 585 31.61 -14.19 -18.96
C ILE A 585 32.81 -15.12 -19.03
N ALA A 586 32.54 -16.42 -19.04
CA ALA A 586 33.55 -17.43 -19.20
C ALA A 586 33.25 -18.33 -20.43
N THR A 587 34.30 -18.76 -21.14
CA THR A 587 34.13 -19.59 -22.33
C THR A 587 33.90 -21.06 -22.04
N THR A 588 34.27 -21.55 -20.85
CA THR A 588 34.08 -22.92 -20.39
C THR A 588 33.87 -22.96 -18.87
N SER A 589 33.23 -24.01 -18.35
CA SER A 589 33.07 -24.24 -16.90
C SER A 589 34.43 -24.27 -16.17
N ARG A 590 35.46 -24.83 -16.76
CA ARG A 590 36.82 -24.83 -16.17
C ARG A 590 37.42 -23.42 -16.02
N THR A 591 37.08 -22.52 -16.93
CA THR A 591 37.48 -21.12 -16.88
C THR A 591 36.62 -20.37 -15.84
N ALA A 592 35.32 -20.72 -15.72
CA ALA A 592 34.44 -20.17 -14.73
C ALA A 592 34.90 -20.50 -13.30
N VAL A 593 35.30 -21.75 -13.01
CA VAL A 593 35.84 -22.15 -11.69
C VAL A 593 37.03 -21.28 -11.31
N LYS A 594 38.00 -21.09 -12.21
CA LYS A 594 39.15 -20.23 -11.93
C LYS A 594 38.79 -18.76 -11.67
N LEU A 595 37.72 -18.30 -12.30
CA LEU A 595 37.23 -16.95 -12.07
C LEU A 595 36.51 -16.85 -10.72
N LEU A 596 35.72 -17.90 -10.33
CA LEU A 596 35.12 -17.99 -9.02
C LEU A 596 36.17 -17.96 -7.90
N ASP A 597 37.18 -18.81 -7.98
CA ASP A 597 38.28 -18.84 -7.00
C ASP A 597 38.94 -17.45 -6.86
N LYS A 598 39.13 -16.75 -7.98
CA LYS A 598 39.74 -15.41 -7.96
C LYS A 598 38.81 -14.35 -7.37
N LEU A 599 37.50 -14.41 -7.66
CA LEU A 599 36.49 -13.50 -7.11
C LEU A 599 36.29 -13.72 -5.61
N ASP A 600 36.42 -14.97 -5.14
CA ASP A 600 36.39 -15.31 -3.71
C ASP A 600 37.62 -14.75 -3.00
N GLU A 601 38.83 -14.98 -3.60
CA GLU A 601 40.11 -14.45 -3.07
C GLU A 601 40.07 -12.92 -2.88
N ILE A 602 39.48 -12.21 -3.82
CA ILE A 602 39.37 -10.74 -3.75
C ILE A 602 38.10 -10.26 -3.01
N GLY A 603 37.26 -11.17 -2.46
CA GLY A 603 36.11 -10.85 -1.63
C GLY A 603 34.91 -10.24 -2.34
N PHE A 604 34.71 -10.55 -3.62
CA PHE A 604 33.51 -10.19 -4.37
C PHE A 604 32.40 -11.21 -4.18
N ILE A 605 32.77 -12.47 -4.01
CA ILE A 605 31.87 -13.59 -3.72
C ILE A 605 32.39 -14.36 -2.51
N SER A 606 31.60 -15.30 -1.98
CA SER A 606 32.02 -16.32 -1.03
C SER A 606 31.59 -17.69 -1.54
N ILE A 607 32.45 -18.69 -1.44
CA ILE A 607 32.18 -20.10 -1.75
C ILE A 607 32.01 -20.84 -0.43
N ASP A 608 30.89 -21.55 -0.24
CA ASP A 608 30.61 -22.32 0.96
C ASP A 608 31.14 -23.75 0.90
N ASP A 609 31.03 -24.52 2.00
CA ASP A 609 31.48 -25.91 2.10
C ASP A 609 30.75 -26.89 1.15
N ASN A 610 29.70 -26.46 0.48
CA ASN A 610 28.92 -27.23 -0.50
C ASN A 610 29.17 -26.76 -1.94
N ASP A 611 30.23 -26.03 -2.20
CA ASP A 611 30.59 -25.41 -3.48
C ASP A 611 29.56 -24.41 -4.02
N MET A 612 28.68 -23.84 -3.14
CA MET A 612 27.76 -22.79 -3.51
C MET A 612 28.45 -21.43 -3.41
N SER A 613 28.43 -20.67 -4.48
CA SER A 613 29.08 -19.35 -4.55
C SER A 613 28.04 -18.22 -4.59
N GLU A 614 28.18 -17.26 -3.68
CA GLU A 614 27.30 -16.11 -3.54
C GLU A 614 28.02 -14.77 -3.61
N ILE A 615 27.41 -13.75 -4.21
CA ILE A 615 27.92 -12.38 -4.21
C ILE A 615 27.78 -11.80 -2.80
N ILE A 616 28.91 -11.43 -2.18
CA ILE A 616 28.99 -10.89 -0.81
C ILE A 616 29.43 -9.43 -0.76
N ILE A 617 30.10 -8.92 -1.82
CA ILE A 617 30.58 -7.53 -1.83
C ILE A 617 29.42 -6.55 -1.62
N SER A 618 29.62 -5.56 -0.73
CA SER A 618 28.64 -4.50 -0.56
C SER A 618 28.60 -3.56 -1.78
N LYS A 619 27.51 -2.82 -1.96
CA LYS A 619 27.42 -1.84 -3.07
C LYS A 619 28.43 -0.72 -2.92
N GLU A 620 28.61 -0.24 -1.69
CA GLU A 620 29.56 0.81 -1.36
C GLU A 620 30.99 0.39 -1.74
N ASP A 621 31.36 -0.83 -1.36
CA ASP A 621 32.67 -1.40 -1.72
C ASP A 621 32.76 -1.66 -3.23
N TYR A 622 31.69 -2.18 -3.86
CA TYR A 622 31.66 -2.38 -5.31
C TYR A 622 31.85 -1.07 -6.07
N SER A 623 31.19 0.03 -5.64
CA SER A 623 31.31 1.34 -6.31
C SER A 623 32.75 1.85 -6.35
N THR A 624 33.56 1.51 -5.36
CA THR A 624 34.98 1.90 -5.25
C THR A 624 35.92 0.90 -5.95
N ARG A 625 35.56 -0.39 -5.93
CA ARG A 625 36.41 -1.50 -6.36
C ARG A 625 36.02 -2.11 -7.71
N SER A 626 34.98 -1.63 -8.38
CA SER A 626 34.47 -2.18 -9.65
C SER A 626 35.53 -2.25 -10.77
N LYS A 627 36.56 -1.38 -10.74
CA LYS A 627 37.70 -1.39 -11.66
C LYS A 627 38.61 -2.60 -11.47
N GLU A 628 38.61 -3.25 -10.32
CA GLU A 628 39.38 -4.47 -10.07
C GLU A 628 38.90 -5.60 -10.98
N LEU A 629 37.58 -5.68 -11.28
CA LEU A 629 37.03 -6.66 -12.21
C LEU A 629 37.58 -6.51 -13.65
N GLU A 630 37.85 -5.27 -14.09
CA GLU A 630 38.42 -5.01 -15.42
C GLU A 630 39.90 -5.43 -15.54
N SER A 631 40.57 -5.51 -14.41
CA SER A 631 42.00 -5.82 -14.34
C SER A 631 42.34 -7.31 -14.10
N LEU A 632 41.32 -8.18 -14.02
CA LEU A 632 41.53 -9.62 -13.82
C LEU A 632 42.17 -10.26 -15.08
N ASP A 633 43.32 -10.93 -14.90
CA ASP A 633 44.05 -11.64 -15.99
C ASP A 633 43.75 -13.15 -15.96
N ILE A 634 42.56 -13.50 -16.53
CA ILE A 634 42.14 -14.92 -16.64
C ILE A 634 41.84 -15.20 -18.12
N LYS A 635 42.69 -16.01 -18.76
CA LYS A 635 42.54 -16.36 -20.16
C LYS A 635 41.21 -17.12 -20.41
N GLY A 636 40.33 -16.56 -21.24
CA GLY A 636 39.04 -17.14 -21.58
C GLY A 636 37.88 -16.54 -20.78
N CYS A 637 38.13 -15.45 -20.03
CA CYS A 637 37.10 -14.63 -19.39
C CYS A 637 36.94 -13.29 -20.10
N ASP A 638 35.73 -12.78 -20.13
CA ASP A 638 35.35 -11.44 -20.61
C ASP A 638 35.07 -10.53 -19.42
N ASN A 639 36.06 -9.74 -19.04
CA ASN A 639 35.96 -8.84 -17.88
C ASN A 639 34.93 -7.72 -18.07
N SER A 640 34.65 -7.34 -19.31
CA SER A 640 33.66 -6.33 -19.61
C SER A 640 32.26 -6.87 -19.28
N LYS A 641 31.97 -8.11 -19.69
CA LYS A 641 30.70 -8.79 -19.37
C LYS A 641 30.60 -9.14 -17.90
N LEU A 642 31.70 -9.49 -17.24
CA LEU A 642 31.75 -9.69 -15.81
C LEU A 642 31.33 -8.42 -15.07
N LYS A 643 31.92 -7.29 -15.42
CA LYS A 643 31.53 -5.99 -14.85
C LYS A 643 30.10 -5.62 -15.16
N GLU A 644 29.67 -5.81 -16.41
CA GLU A 644 28.28 -5.56 -16.84
C GLU A 644 27.27 -6.39 -16.03
N TYR A 645 27.62 -7.64 -15.71
CA TYR A 645 26.80 -8.50 -14.85
C TYR A 645 26.70 -7.92 -13.42
N PHE A 646 27.83 -7.58 -12.79
CA PHE A 646 27.84 -6.97 -11.45
C PHE A 646 27.17 -5.60 -11.44
N ASP A 647 27.37 -4.77 -12.45
CA ASP A 647 26.66 -3.50 -12.62
C ASP A 647 25.13 -3.72 -12.72
N SER A 648 24.71 -4.71 -13.49
CA SER A 648 23.31 -5.13 -13.59
C SER A 648 22.76 -5.67 -12.27
N PHE A 649 23.56 -6.50 -11.58
CA PHE A 649 23.22 -7.04 -10.25
C PHE A 649 22.98 -5.90 -9.26
N PHE A 650 23.89 -4.92 -9.17
CA PHE A 650 23.73 -3.80 -8.25
C PHE A 650 22.70 -2.76 -8.70
N LYS A 651 22.47 -2.58 -10.00
CA LYS A 651 21.32 -1.79 -10.50
C LYS A 651 19.99 -2.45 -10.14
N THR A 652 19.90 -3.75 -10.26
CA THR A 652 18.67 -4.53 -9.91
C THR A 652 18.49 -4.60 -8.40
N THR A 653 19.58 -4.80 -7.62
CA THR A 653 19.54 -4.78 -6.15
C THR A 653 19.24 -3.40 -5.59
N ASN A 654 19.55 -2.32 -6.29
CA ASN A 654 19.14 -0.97 -5.91
C ASN A 654 17.65 -0.71 -6.08
N ARG A 655 17.05 -1.31 -7.11
CA ARG A 655 15.58 -1.31 -7.25
C ARG A 655 14.90 -2.07 -6.11
N ILE A 656 15.60 -3.05 -5.53
CA ILE A 656 15.10 -3.89 -4.40
C ILE A 656 15.47 -3.28 -3.05
N LYS A 657 16.58 -2.54 -2.92
CA LYS A 657 17.00 -1.85 -1.68
C LYS A 657 16.33 -0.49 -1.48
N ALA A 658 15.04 -0.38 -1.71
CA ALA A 658 14.21 0.51 -0.95
C ALA A 658 14.04 -0.09 0.45
N LYS A 659 15.08 0.01 1.30
CA LYS A 659 15.10 -0.47 2.69
C LYS A 659 14.53 -1.87 2.83
N ASP A 660 15.32 -2.86 2.50
CA ASP A 660 15.17 -4.18 3.06
C ASP A 660 15.50 -4.13 4.55
N ARG A 661 14.51 -3.74 5.38
CA ARG A 661 14.43 -4.10 6.79
C ARG A 661 13.63 -5.39 6.97
N SER A 662 13.35 -6.08 5.91
CA SER A 662 12.83 -7.43 5.90
C SER A 662 13.86 -8.43 5.37
N ASP A 663 15.10 -8.39 5.87
CA ASP A 663 15.72 -9.66 6.13
C ASP A 663 14.74 -10.39 7.04
N LYS A 664 14.24 -11.52 6.58
CA LYS A 664 13.58 -12.54 7.39
C LYS A 664 14.61 -13.15 8.38
N LYS A 665 15.17 -12.35 9.22
CA LYS A 665 15.35 -12.72 10.60
C LYS A 665 13.92 -12.81 11.14
N GLU A 666 13.58 -13.92 11.77
CA GLU A 666 12.46 -13.99 12.72
C GLU A 666 12.40 -12.65 13.40
N LYS A 667 11.25 -11.95 13.39
CA LYS A 667 11.08 -10.59 13.93
C LYS A 667 12.03 -10.42 15.07
N GLY A 668 13.05 -9.56 14.94
CA GLY A 668 14.19 -9.54 15.81
C GLY A 668 13.71 -9.41 17.23
N LYS A 669 14.23 -10.22 18.07
CA LYS A 669 13.94 -10.27 19.50
C LYS A 669 15.19 -9.76 20.18
N ILE A 670 15.06 -8.68 20.94
CA ILE A 670 16.15 -8.17 21.78
C ILE A 670 16.23 -9.08 22.99
N LYS A 671 17.36 -9.76 23.17
CA LYS A 671 17.57 -10.66 24.27
C LYS A 671 17.87 -9.90 25.56
N ILE A 672 17.25 -10.31 26.66
CA ILE A 672 17.46 -9.69 27.98
C ILE A 672 18.59 -10.40 28.70
N HIS A 673 19.56 -9.64 29.24
CA HIS A 673 20.67 -10.15 30.02
C HIS A 673 20.18 -10.46 31.46
N GLN A 674 19.96 -11.74 31.78
CA GLN A 674 19.31 -12.16 33.01
C GLN A 674 20.02 -11.68 34.28
N GLU A 675 21.36 -11.81 34.37
CA GLU A 675 22.12 -11.39 35.54
C GLU A 675 22.07 -9.88 35.77
N ASN A 676 22.20 -9.10 34.71
CA ASN A 676 22.14 -7.64 34.80
C ASN A 676 20.74 -7.18 35.15
N PHE A 677 19.71 -7.85 34.62
CA PHE A 677 18.34 -7.49 34.98
C PHE A 677 18.04 -7.77 36.45
N GLN A 678 18.63 -8.80 37.08
CA GLN A 678 18.43 -9.04 38.51
C GLN A 678 18.90 -7.85 39.35
N LYS A 679 20.01 -7.21 38.98
CA LYS A 679 20.50 -5.97 39.63
C LYS A 679 19.59 -4.79 39.34
N PHE A 680 18.95 -4.76 38.19
CA PHE A 680 18.04 -3.70 37.71
C PHE A 680 16.60 -3.87 38.22
N LYS A 681 16.23 -5.07 38.66
CA LYS A 681 14.84 -5.47 38.98
C LYS A 681 14.16 -4.54 39.96
N THR A 682 14.85 -4.14 41.03
CA THR A 682 14.27 -3.24 42.04
C THR A 682 13.88 -1.90 41.47
N LEU A 683 14.69 -1.32 40.58
CA LEU A 683 14.32 -0.09 39.88
C LEU A 683 13.10 -0.34 38.99
N TRP A 684 13.11 -1.39 38.17
CA TRP A 684 12.02 -1.73 37.28
C TRP A 684 10.68 -1.92 38.03
N ASP A 685 10.68 -2.66 39.11
CA ASP A 685 9.47 -2.90 39.90
C ASP A 685 8.93 -1.61 40.54
N ASN A 686 9.79 -0.66 40.89
CA ASN A 686 9.37 0.65 41.42
C ASN A 686 8.85 1.62 40.35
N LEU A 687 9.22 1.46 39.10
CA LEU A 687 8.67 2.25 38.00
C LEU A 687 7.25 1.83 37.61
N ASN A 688 6.81 0.64 38.01
CA ASN A 688 5.53 0.04 37.63
C ASN A 688 4.47 0.08 38.75
N TYR A 689 4.52 1.06 39.66
CA TYR A 689 3.43 1.36 40.57
C TYR A 689 2.19 1.87 39.87
N ASP A 690 1.00 1.43 40.26
CA ASP A 690 -0.26 2.05 39.86
C ASP A 690 -0.39 3.41 40.54
N ALA A 691 -0.32 4.47 39.72
CA ALA A 691 -0.23 5.85 40.21
C ALA A 691 -1.43 6.70 39.77
N VAL A 692 -1.91 7.56 40.65
CA VAL A 692 -2.95 8.57 40.36
C VAL A 692 -2.35 9.96 40.56
N VAL A 693 -2.35 10.77 39.47
CA VAL A 693 -1.93 12.15 39.55
C VAL A 693 -3.03 13.03 40.14
N LYS A 694 -2.65 13.94 41.04
CA LYS A 694 -3.53 14.92 41.69
C LYS A 694 -3.05 16.36 41.46
N TYR A 695 -3.96 17.22 41.12
CA TYR A 695 -3.74 18.66 41.00
C TYR A 695 -5.07 19.42 41.19
N ASP A 696 -4.99 20.71 41.55
CA ASP A 696 -6.15 21.59 41.72
C ASP A 696 -6.02 22.80 40.78
N ILE A 697 -7.12 23.14 40.09
CA ILE A 697 -7.18 24.25 39.12
C ILE A 697 -8.31 25.20 39.52
N ASP A 698 -7.95 26.47 39.80
CA ASP A 698 -8.91 27.56 39.90
C ASP A 698 -9.36 27.98 38.49
N SER A 699 -10.66 27.85 38.19
CA SER A 699 -11.25 28.11 36.89
C SER A 699 -11.16 29.58 36.45
N ASP A 700 -11.26 30.53 37.38
CA ASP A 700 -11.24 31.95 37.03
C ASP A 700 -9.80 32.40 36.70
N VAL A 701 -8.82 31.93 37.48
CA VAL A 701 -7.40 32.14 37.19
C VAL A 701 -7.00 31.50 35.86
N LEU A 702 -7.56 30.32 35.55
CA LEU A 702 -7.34 29.65 34.28
C LEU A 702 -7.86 30.47 33.09
N ILE A 703 -9.09 30.99 33.18
CA ILE A 703 -9.69 31.84 32.14
C ILE A 703 -8.84 33.07 31.87
N GLU A 704 -8.43 33.75 32.91
CA GLU A 704 -7.58 34.95 32.79
C GLU A 704 -6.22 34.63 32.14
N THR A 705 -5.52 33.63 32.65
CA THR A 705 -4.21 33.19 32.13
C THR A 705 -4.30 32.69 30.69
N ALA A 706 -5.29 31.92 30.36
CA ALA A 706 -5.49 31.38 29.01
C ALA A 706 -5.85 32.47 27.99
N THR A 707 -6.73 33.43 28.38
CA THR A 707 -7.09 34.57 27.56
C THR A 707 -5.86 35.41 27.23
N LYS A 708 -5.04 35.73 28.24
CA LYS A 708 -3.81 36.49 28.07
C LYS A 708 -2.85 35.77 27.12
N LYS A 709 -2.60 34.48 27.31
CA LYS A 709 -1.71 33.68 26.43
C LYS A 709 -2.19 33.62 24.98
N ILE A 710 -3.49 33.47 24.76
CA ILE A 710 -4.05 33.48 23.40
C ILE A 710 -3.88 34.86 22.77
N ASP A 711 -4.18 35.93 23.49
CA ASP A 711 -4.03 37.29 22.98
C ASP A 711 -2.59 37.67 22.65
N GLU A 712 -1.63 37.15 23.39
CA GLU A 712 -0.19 37.43 23.17
C GLU A 712 0.38 36.52 22.04
N ASN A 713 0.07 35.24 22.04
CA ASN A 713 0.83 34.25 21.25
C ASN A 713 0.04 33.64 20.07
N PHE A 714 -1.30 33.80 20.02
CA PHE A 714 -2.09 33.25 18.96
C PHE A 714 -1.97 34.06 17.66
N MET A 715 -1.41 33.42 16.64
CA MET A 715 -1.31 33.97 15.29
C MET A 715 -1.58 32.87 14.28
N ILE A 716 -2.29 33.18 13.20
CA ILE A 716 -2.51 32.31 12.04
C ILE A 716 -1.91 32.98 10.82
N ILE A 717 -1.12 32.24 10.11
CA ILE A 717 -0.66 32.55 8.76
C ILE A 717 -1.56 31.78 7.82
N GLY A 718 -1.96 32.41 6.72
CA GLY A 718 -2.87 31.77 5.71
C GLY A 718 -2.40 30.37 5.31
N GLN A 719 -3.33 29.53 4.85
CA GLN A 719 -3.00 28.16 4.42
C GLN A 719 -2.27 28.19 3.08
N ASP A 720 -1.09 27.59 3.07
CA ASP A 720 -0.39 27.28 1.85
C ASP A 720 -0.60 25.80 1.50
N ILE A 721 -1.06 25.52 0.29
CA ILE A 721 -1.15 24.16 -0.25
C ILE A 721 0.12 23.89 -1.05
N ILE A 722 0.77 22.77 -0.75
CA ILE A 722 2.00 22.36 -1.42
C ILE A 722 1.66 21.28 -2.42
N ILE A 723 2.15 21.46 -3.65
CA ILE A 723 2.18 20.43 -4.67
C ILE A 723 3.59 19.86 -4.71
N LYS A 724 3.74 18.58 -4.36
CA LYS A 724 5.00 17.86 -4.49
C LYS A 724 4.88 16.93 -5.68
N ARG A 725 5.74 17.11 -6.68
CA ARG A 725 5.84 16.28 -7.86
C ARG A 725 7.01 15.32 -7.72
N ASP A 726 6.72 14.03 -7.68
CA ASP A 726 7.70 12.95 -7.66
C ASP A 726 7.71 12.24 -9.03
N LYS A 727 8.84 12.32 -9.74
CA LYS A 727 9.05 11.73 -11.09
C LYS A 727 9.84 10.44 -10.98
N ASN A 728 9.62 9.51 -11.92
CA ASN A 728 10.34 8.23 -12.01
C ASN A 728 10.35 7.47 -10.68
N ILE A 729 9.19 7.35 -10.03
CA ILE A 729 9.07 6.70 -8.71
C ILE A 729 9.41 5.21 -8.74
N GLU A 730 9.38 4.60 -9.90
CA GLU A 730 9.76 3.23 -10.18
C GLU A 730 11.27 3.02 -10.28
N ASP A 731 12.06 4.09 -10.47
CA ASP A 731 13.52 4.05 -10.53
C ASP A 731 14.12 5.01 -9.49
N LYS A 732 14.64 4.48 -8.39
CA LYS A 732 15.16 5.30 -7.28
C LYS A 732 16.37 6.14 -7.64
N ASP A 733 17.17 5.70 -8.60
CA ASP A 733 18.39 6.44 -9.02
C ASP A 733 18.01 7.64 -9.91
N LYS A 734 16.80 7.66 -10.47
CA LYS A 734 16.26 8.75 -11.28
C LYS A 734 15.10 9.48 -10.63
N HIS A 735 14.76 9.11 -9.39
CA HIS A 735 13.70 9.78 -8.65
C HIS A 735 14.09 11.23 -8.38
N ASP A 736 13.25 12.15 -8.82
CA ASP A 736 13.38 13.59 -8.61
C ASP A 736 12.10 14.14 -7.98
N SER A 737 12.24 15.17 -7.15
CA SER A 737 11.15 15.73 -6.37
C SER A 737 11.17 17.27 -6.43
N GLU A 738 10.13 17.86 -6.98
CA GLU A 738 9.91 19.31 -7.08
C GLU A 738 8.74 19.73 -6.16
N LYS A 739 8.79 20.94 -5.60
CA LYS A 739 7.71 21.48 -4.75
C LYS A 739 7.23 22.82 -5.29
N GLU A 740 5.90 23.00 -5.34
CA GLU A 740 5.23 24.27 -5.63
C GLU A 740 4.29 24.63 -4.47
N THR A 741 4.27 25.89 -4.06
CA THR A 741 3.42 26.37 -2.96
C THR A 741 2.33 27.30 -3.49
N ILE A 742 1.08 27.04 -3.13
CA ILE A 742 -0.11 27.85 -3.52
C ILE A 742 -0.79 28.37 -2.25
N SER A 743 -0.93 29.67 -2.10
CA SER A 743 -1.68 30.28 -1.00
C SER A 743 -3.18 30.30 -1.30
N VAL A 744 -4.00 29.86 -0.35
CA VAL A 744 -5.45 29.70 -0.53
C VAL A 744 -6.22 30.39 0.60
N GLU A 745 -7.31 31.07 0.26
CA GLU A 745 -8.29 31.58 1.21
C GLU A 745 -9.28 30.49 1.63
N THR A 746 -9.50 30.31 2.94
CA THR A 746 -10.34 29.22 3.49
C THR A 746 -11.71 29.71 3.94
N HIS A 747 -12.71 28.83 3.88
CA HIS A 747 -14.06 29.05 4.41
C HIS A 747 -14.29 28.28 5.72
N SER A 748 -15.22 28.78 6.55
CA SER A 748 -15.52 28.22 7.88
C SER A 748 -16.07 26.79 7.78
N ILE A 749 -15.50 25.87 8.56
CA ILE A 749 -15.86 24.45 8.59
C ILE A 749 -16.63 24.10 9.87
N PHE A 750 -16.29 24.77 11.00
CA PHE A 750 -16.88 24.53 12.30
C PHE A 750 -17.95 25.55 12.65
N THR A 751 -19.04 25.10 13.25
CA THR A 751 -19.82 26.00 14.07
C THR A 751 -19.06 26.33 15.35
N LEU A 752 -19.30 27.50 15.95
CA LEU A 752 -18.67 27.88 17.21
C LEU A 752 -18.86 26.82 18.31
N TYR A 753 -20.03 26.19 18.34
CA TYR A 753 -20.31 25.08 19.26
C TYR A 753 -19.37 23.89 19.03
N GLU A 754 -19.18 23.48 17.80
CA GLU A 754 -18.28 22.36 17.45
C GLU A 754 -16.83 22.69 17.79
N PHE A 755 -16.39 23.92 17.53
CA PHE A 755 -15.06 24.39 17.86
C PHE A 755 -14.80 24.38 19.39
N VAL A 756 -15.73 24.92 20.18
CA VAL A 756 -15.68 24.89 21.64
C VAL A 756 -15.67 23.45 22.16
N LYS A 757 -16.53 22.59 21.61
CA LYS A 757 -16.61 21.18 21.98
C LYS A 757 -15.31 20.45 21.65
N ALA A 758 -14.68 20.77 20.55
CA ALA A 758 -13.40 20.24 20.14
C ALA A 758 -12.31 20.59 21.16
N LEU A 759 -12.15 21.85 21.50
CA LEU A 759 -11.20 22.31 22.51
C LEU A 759 -11.48 21.74 23.90
N SER A 760 -12.75 21.69 24.31
CA SER A 760 -13.15 21.07 25.58
C SER A 760 -12.74 19.62 25.67
N ASN A 761 -12.95 18.85 24.62
CA ASN A 761 -12.55 17.46 24.56
C ASN A 761 -11.04 17.26 24.57
N SER A 762 -10.28 18.13 23.88
CA SER A 762 -8.82 18.01 23.76
C SER A 762 -8.10 18.41 25.05
N THR A 763 -8.57 19.46 25.72
CA THR A 763 -7.94 19.99 26.93
C THR A 763 -8.50 19.42 28.24
N LYS A 764 -9.61 18.68 28.18
CA LYS A 764 -10.39 18.19 29.33
C LYS A 764 -10.99 19.30 30.20
N LEU A 765 -11.04 20.49 29.71
CA LEU A 765 -11.74 21.60 30.32
C LEU A 765 -13.24 21.52 30.05
N SER A 766 -14.07 22.13 30.92
CA SER A 766 -15.48 22.21 30.64
C SER A 766 -15.75 23.09 29.40
N MET A 767 -16.80 22.80 28.64
CA MET A 767 -17.22 23.63 27.51
C MET A 767 -17.47 25.09 27.95
N GLN A 768 -18.00 25.27 29.17
CA GLN A 768 -18.25 26.60 29.75
C GLN A 768 -16.94 27.38 29.95
N THR A 769 -15.90 26.75 30.46
CA THR A 769 -14.57 27.34 30.64
C THR A 769 -13.98 27.75 29.30
N VAL A 770 -13.98 26.84 28.33
CA VAL A 770 -13.45 27.10 26.97
C VAL A 770 -14.24 28.24 26.30
N ALA A 771 -15.56 28.23 26.37
CA ALA A 771 -16.41 29.27 25.80
C ALA A 771 -16.12 30.63 26.43
N LYS A 772 -15.96 30.70 27.77
CA LYS A 772 -15.59 31.96 28.46
C LYS A 772 -14.23 32.50 27.99
N VAL A 773 -13.22 31.62 27.83
CA VAL A 773 -11.92 31.99 27.29
C VAL A 773 -12.06 32.60 25.89
N LEU A 774 -12.72 31.88 24.96
CA LEU A 774 -12.90 32.38 23.60
C LEU A 774 -13.73 33.64 23.50
N TYR A 775 -14.68 33.84 24.43
CA TYR A 775 -15.45 35.07 24.50
C TYR A 775 -14.63 36.25 25.04
N SER A 776 -13.62 35.98 25.86
CA SER A 776 -12.79 36.98 26.53
C SER A 776 -11.57 37.45 25.69
N ILE A 777 -11.16 36.70 24.66
CA ILE A 777 -10.04 37.08 23.79
C ILE A 777 -10.39 38.30 22.91
N LYS A 778 -9.38 38.98 22.39
CA LYS A 778 -9.54 40.16 21.52
C LYS A 778 -10.29 39.76 20.24
N LYS A 779 -11.18 40.66 19.77
CA LYS A 779 -11.95 40.43 18.53
C LYS A 779 -11.09 40.10 17.31
N GLU A 780 -9.93 40.73 17.20
CA GLU A 780 -8.94 40.53 16.15
C GLU A 780 -8.42 39.07 16.17
N LYS A 781 -8.12 38.55 17.35
CA LYS A 781 -7.67 37.17 17.53
C LYS A 781 -8.79 36.16 17.23
N PHE A 782 -10.02 36.50 17.67
CA PHE A 782 -11.18 35.66 17.35
C PHE A 782 -11.42 35.58 15.84
N GLY A 783 -11.26 36.70 15.10
CA GLY A 783 -11.36 36.73 13.63
C GLY A 783 -10.34 35.87 12.89
N LEU A 784 -9.16 35.65 13.48
CA LEU A 784 -8.13 34.78 12.89
C LEU A 784 -8.54 33.29 12.90
N ILE A 785 -9.45 32.88 13.77
CA ILE A 785 -9.91 31.48 13.85
C ILE A 785 -10.49 31.03 12.51
N ALA A 786 -11.30 31.87 11.87
CA ALA A 786 -11.94 31.57 10.59
C ALA A 786 -10.94 31.44 9.42
N GLN A 787 -9.72 31.98 9.54
CA GLN A 787 -8.72 31.89 8.46
C GLN A 787 -8.12 30.49 8.32
N ASN A 788 -8.02 29.75 9.42
CA ASN A 788 -7.60 28.36 9.43
C ASN A 788 -8.05 27.71 10.74
N GLU A 789 -9.27 27.17 10.74
CA GLU A 789 -9.89 26.65 11.96
C GLU A 789 -9.15 25.46 12.57
N ASN A 790 -8.59 24.56 11.74
CA ASN A 790 -7.83 23.41 12.22
C ASN A 790 -6.52 23.84 12.89
N LEU A 791 -5.80 24.77 12.27
CA LEU A 791 -4.58 25.34 12.87
C LEU A 791 -4.90 26.18 14.10
N ALA A 792 -6.02 26.93 14.07
CA ALA A 792 -6.53 27.67 15.22
C ALA A 792 -6.83 26.75 16.40
N LEU A 793 -7.49 25.65 16.15
CA LEU A 793 -7.83 24.65 17.16
C LEU A 793 -6.56 24.12 17.84
N LYS A 794 -5.55 23.74 17.06
CA LYS A 794 -4.26 23.26 17.57
C LYS A 794 -3.53 24.35 18.38
N LYS A 795 -3.39 25.53 17.82
CA LYS A 795 -2.67 26.64 18.49
C LYS A 795 -3.39 27.15 19.74
N ILE A 796 -4.71 27.21 19.75
CA ILE A 796 -5.48 27.57 20.94
C ILE A 796 -5.41 26.45 21.99
N GLU A 797 -5.47 25.16 21.57
CA GLU A 797 -5.21 24.04 22.47
C GLU A 797 -3.83 24.15 23.14
N GLU A 798 -2.78 24.48 22.39
CA GLU A 798 -1.42 24.71 22.91
C GLU A 798 -1.40 25.81 23.97
N GLN A 799 -2.09 26.94 23.75
CA GLN A 799 -2.17 28.02 24.73
C GLN A 799 -2.98 27.66 25.98
N LEU A 800 -4.08 26.92 25.81
CA LEU A 800 -4.89 26.41 26.92
C LEU A 800 -4.07 25.41 27.76
N VAL A 801 -3.35 24.48 27.12
CA VAL A 801 -2.46 23.52 27.82
C VAL A 801 -1.32 24.26 28.50
N SER A 802 -0.77 25.32 27.88
CA SER A 802 0.25 26.18 28.47
C SER A 802 -0.25 26.95 29.71
N ALA A 803 -1.49 27.43 29.70
CA ALA A 803 -2.11 28.05 30.84
C ALA A 803 -2.36 27.08 32.00
N ILE A 804 -2.88 25.88 31.68
CA ILE A 804 -3.03 24.80 32.67
C ILE A 804 -1.67 24.46 33.30
N TYR A 805 -0.63 24.33 32.47
CA TYR A 805 0.71 24.05 32.92
C TYR A 805 1.22 25.09 33.91
N GLU A 806 1.11 26.37 33.60
CA GLU A 806 1.57 27.46 34.44
C GLU A 806 0.93 27.45 35.85
N ILE A 807 -0.36 27.06 35.90
CA ILE A 807 -1.13 27.03 37.14
C ILE A 807 -0.80 25.79 37.97
N ILE A 808 -0.59 24.65 37.34
CA ILE A 808 -0.45 23.36 38.06
C ILE A 808 0.98 22.88 38.23
N ILE A 809 1.97 23.48 37.55
CA ILE A 809 3.36 22.99 37.52
C ILE A 809 3.97 22.70 38.90
N ASN A 810 3.64 23.52 39.88
CA ASN A 810 4.12 23.36 41.26
C ASN A 810 3.09 22.70 42.21
N LYS A 811 1.93 22.27 41.68
CA LYS A 811 0.83 21.68 42.44
C LYS A 811 0.61 20.22 42.12
N ILE A 812 1.44 19.62 41.25
CA ILE A 812 1.32 18.22 40.86
C ILE A 812 1.79 17.33 42.04
N SER A 813 0.98 16.35 42.38
CA SER A 813 1.31 15.32 43.39
C SER A 813 0.80 13.96 42.94
N TYR A 814 1.30 12.90 43.51
CA TYR A 814 0.90 11.53 43.20
C TYR A 814 0.46 10.79 44.45
N ASP A 815 -0.62 9.99 44.26
CA ASP A 815 -0.92 8.86 45.15
C ASP A 815 -0.49 7.58 44.45
N LEU A 816 0.39 6.82 45.07
CA LEU A 816 0.81 5.51 44.60
C LEU A 816 0.01 4.44 45.37
N LYS A 817 -0.66 3.57 44.65
CA LYS A 817 -1.35 2.42 45.21
C LYS A 817 -0.30 1.35 45.59
N GLU A 818 -0.55 0.56 46.57
CA GLU A 818 0.34 -0.54 46.97
C GLU A 818 0.43 -1.68 45.94
N ILE A 819 -0.24 -1.53 44.80
CA ILE A 819 -0.29 -2.52 43.75
C ILE A 819 0.72 -2.18 42.65
N LYS A 820 1.61 -3.14 42.36
CA LYS A 820 2.56 -3.07 41.23
C LYS A 820 2.04 -3.90 40.08
N THR A 821 2.17 -3.36 38.87
CA THR A 821 1.81 -4.08 37.65
C THR A 821 2.86 -5.15 37.34
N CYS A 822 2.49 -6.42 37.43
CA CYS A 822 3.41 -7.55 37.16
C CYS A 822 3.59 -7.80 35.65
N ASN A 823 2.55 -7.63 34.85
CA ASN A 823 2.61 -7.82 33.39
C ASN A 823 3.09 -6.55 32.69
N THR A 824 4.38 -6.47 32.44
CA THR A 824 5.06 -5.30 31.88
C THR A 824 5.76 -5.62 30.55
N SER A 825 6.47 -4.66 29.99
CA SER A 825 7.31 -4.89 28.80
C SER A 825 8.40 -5.95 29.06
N LEU A 826 9.01 -5.97 30.27
CA LEU A 826 10.10 -6.89 30.63
C LEU A 826 9.67 -8.13 31.39
N THR A 827 8.49 -8.11 32.04
CA THR A 827 8.02 -9.24 32.87
C THR A 827 6.67 -9.77 32.39
N ASP A 828 6.42 -11.07 32.63
CA ASP A 828 5.16 -11.73 32.30
C ASP A 828 4.06 -11.46 33.36
N LYS A 829 2.86 -12.03 33.17
CA LYS A 829 1.73 -11.94 34.13
C LYS A 829 2.02 -12.49 35.53
N ASN A 830 3.05 -13.31 35.68
CA ASN A 830 3.48 -13.88 36.94
C ASN A 830 4.66 -13.10 37.57
N GLY A 831 5.12 -12.02 36.90
CA GLY A 831 6.28 -11.23 37.31
C GLY A 831 7.64 -11.86 36.97
N ASN A 832 7.68 -12.94 36.17
CA ASN A 832 8.92 -13.54 35.73
C ASN A 832 9.51 -12.74 34.56
N LEU A 833 10.84 -12.67 34.48
CA LEU A 833 11.55 -12.03 33.40
C LEU A 833 11.24 -12.74 32.07
N LYS A 834 10.92 -11.99 31.04
CA LYS A 834 10.85 -12.49 29.68
C LYS A 834 12.26 -12.75 29.14
N GLU A 835 12.40 -13.71 28.26
CA GLU A 835 13.68 -14.02 27.63
C GLU A 835 14.06 -12.96 26.58
N PHE A 836 13.03 -12.43 25.88
CA PHE A 836 13.17 -11.45 24.81
C PHE A 836 12.08 -10.39 24.88
N ILE A 837 12.38 -9.19 24.33
CA ILE A 837 11.39 -8.18 23.94
C ILE A 837 11.41 -7.99 22.42
N PRO A 838 10.28 -7.57 21.80
CA PRO A 838 10.25 -7.31 20.35
C PRO A 838 11.17 -6.14 19.96
N GLU A 839 11.84 -6.22 18.80
CA GLU A 839 12.46 -5.06 18.17
C GLU A 839 11.40 -3.96 17.95
N GLY A 840 11.82 -2.69 18.06
CA GLY A 840 10.93 -1.53 18.05
C GLY A 840 10.33 -1.20 19.43
N SER A 841 10.69 -1.98 20.47
CA SER A 841 10.21 -1.73 21.84
C SER A 841 10.94 -0.59 22.56
N LEU A 842 12.16 -0.29 22.13
CA LEU A 842 13.04 0.70 22.74
C LEU A 842 13.21 1.96 21.90
N GLY A 843 13.02 1.89 20.58
CA GLY A 843 13.20 2.99 19.67
C GLY A 843 12.99 2.61 18.21
N THR A 844 13.16 3.57 17.33
CA THR A 844 12.90 3.40 15.88
C THR A 844 14.17 3.21 15.05
N GLU A 845 15.34 3.53 15.60
CA GLU A 845 16.63 3.48 14.91
C GLU A 845 17.61 2.59 15.70
N THR A 846 18.30 1.69 15.03
CA THR A 846 19.29 0.79 15.64
C THR A 846 20.64 1.49 15.76
N TYR A 847 21.20 1.57 16.97
CA TYR A 847 22.51 2.12 17.26
C TYR A 847 23.48 1.05 17.73
N LYS A 848 24.60 0.86 17.04
CA LYS A 848 25.61 -0.12 17.41
C LYS A 848 26.47 0.40 18.57
N ILE A 849 26.52 -0.34 19.69
CA ILE A 849 27.30 0.01 20.87
C ILE A 849 28.79 -0.18 20.56
N LYS A 850 29.60 0.90 20.68
CA LYS A 850 31.01 0.93 20.28
C LYS A 850 31.92 0.21 21.29
N SER A 851 31.55 0.23 22.56
CA SER A 851 32.39 -0.28 23.66
C SER A 851 31.86 -1.60 24.23
N LYS A 852 32.76 -2.59 24.37
CA LYS A 852 32.43 -3.85 25.06
C LYS A 852 32.02 -3.62 26.50
N ASN A 853 32.65 -2.67 27.19
CA ASN A 853 32.36 -2.35 28.60
C ASN A 853 30.90 -1.87 28.74
N ILE A 854 30.40 -1.07 27.82
CA ILE A 854 29.01 -0.59 27.82
C ILE A 854 28.04 -1.76 27.59
N ARG A 855 28.35 -2.69 26.69
CA ARG A 855 27.53 -3.89 26.46
C ARG A 855 27.45 -4.76 27.70
N ASP A 856 28.57 -4.99 28.39
CA ASP A 856 28.63 -5.82 29.58
C ASP A 856 27.81 -5.23 30.75
N LEU A 857 27.54 -3.91 30.74
CA LEU A 857 26.70 -3.22 31.75
C LEU A 857 25.22 -3.12 31.34
N SER A 858 24.86 -3.42 30.12
CA SER A 858 23.49 -3.32 29.62
C SER A 858 22.58 -4.43 30.15
N ILE A 859 21.30 -4.12 30.37
CA ILE A 859 20.26 -5.15 30.67
C ILE A 859 19.86 -5.93 29.42
N TYR A 860 20.38 -5.58 28.23
CA TYR A 860 20.15 -6.28 26.97
C TYR A 860 21.43 -6.99 26.51
N ASP A 861 21.29 -8.26 26.11
CA ASP A 861 22.40 -9.11 25.65
C ASP A 861 22.60 -8.95 24.12
N GLU A 862 22.82 -7.69 23.68
CA GLU A 862 22.95 -7.34 22.27
C GLU A 862 24.15 -6.38 22.05
N ASP A 863 24.69 -6.34 20.85
CA ASP A 863 25.72 -5.40 20.46
C ASP A 863 25.16 -4.07 19.90
N PHE A 864 23.86 -3.91 19.95
CA PHE A 864 23.13 -2.70 19.56
C PHE A 864 22.06 -2.32 20.59
N MET A 865 21.57 -1.09 20.50
CA MET A 865 20.42 -0.59 21.26
C MET A 865 19.56 0.27 20.33
N GLU A 866 18.23 0.13 20.44
CA GLU A 866 17.33 0.99 19.66
C GLU A 866 17.19 2.35 20.32
N VAL A 867 17.17 3.40 19.50
CA VAL A 867 17.13 4.80 19.93
C VAL A 867 16.18 5.62 19.05
N ASP A 868 15.73 6.78 19.56
CA ASP A 868 14.86 7.70 18.83
C ASP A 868 15.57 9.04 18.52
N SER A 869 16.74 9.30 19.10
CA SER A 869 17.44 10.57 18.98
C SER A 869 18.96 10.46 19.08
N ASN A 870 19.66 11.52 18.59
CA ASN A 870 21.11 11.58 18.69
C ASN A 870 21.62 11.78 20.13
N ILE A 871 20.86 12.45 21.01
CA ILE A 871 21.25 12.58 22.41
C ILE A 871 21.19 11.26 23.13
N GLU A 872 20.28 10.35 22.79
CA GLU A 872 20.25 8.98 23.33
C GLU A 872 21.49 8.20 22.92
N LYS A 873 21.97 8.32 21.65
CA LYS A 873 23.23 7.73 21.17
C LYS A 873 24.43 8.19 22.01
N LEU A 874 24.51 9.51 22.26
CA LEU A 874 25.54 10.09 23.11
C LEU A 874 25.45 9.57 24.55
N THR A 875 24.26 9.50 25.11
CA THR A 875 24.03 9.00 26.48
C THR A 875 24.44 7.54 26.64
N ILE A 876 24.21 6.70 25.61
CA ILE A 876 24.71 5.31 25.57
C ILE A 876 26.24 5.31 25.58
N ASP A 877 26.91 6.12 24.75
CA ASP A 877 28.38 6.19 24.69
C ASP A 877 28.98 6.68 26.02
N GLU A 878 28.29 7.55 26.76
CA GLU A 878 28.65 8.06 28.09
C GLU A 878 28.38 7.05 29.23
N SER A 879 27.61 5.96 28.99
CA SER A 879 27.27 4.96 30.03
C SER A 879 28.42 4.05 30.42
N SER A 880 29.67 4.42 30.13
CA SER A 880 30.90 3.72 30.50
C SER A 880 31.47 4.17 31.86
N ASP A 881 30.79 5.04 32.61
CA ASP A 881 31.25 5.51 33.94
C ASP A 881 31.38 4.33 34.91
N LYS A 882 32.50 4.28 35.63
CA LYS A 882 32.90 3.18 36.52
C LYS A 882 31.95 2.99 37.71
N ARG A 883 31.15 3.99 38.03
CA ARG A 883 30.13 3.96 39.12
C ARG A 883 28.86 3.26 38.70
N ILE A 884 28.64 3.07 37.41
CA ILE A 884 27.45 2.38 36.87
C ILE A 884 27.65 0.87 37.01
N THR A 885 26.76 0.21 37.76
CA THR A 885 26.74 -1.23 37.94
C THR A 885 25.97 -1.91 36.79
N VAL A 886 24.85 -1.33 36.42
CA VAL A 886 24.01 -1.79 35.29
C VAL A 886 23.15 -0.63 34.80
N PHE A 887 22.82 -0.66 33.49
CA PHE A 887 21.90 0.30 32.92
C PHE A 887 21.04 -0.33 31.81
N GLY A 888 19.98 0.37 31.44
CA GLY A 888 19.17 0.01 30.28
C GLY A 888 18.34 1.16 29.76
N LYS A 889 18.10 1.19 28.46
CA LYS A 889 17.03 2.00 27.90
C LYS A 889 15.69 1.38 28.31
N LEU A 890 14.81 2.23 28.83
CA LEU A 890 13.55 1.78 29.40
C LEU A 890 12.52 1.49 28.30
N PRO A 891 11.99 0.28 28.21
CA PRO A 891 10.82 0.06 27.38
C PRO A 891 9.62 0.71 28.06
N LYS A 892 8.49 0.71 27.38
CA LYS A 892 7.28 1.42 27.79
C LYS A 892 6.92 1.22 29.27
N VAL A 893 7.00 2.32 30.03
CA VAL A 893 6.55 2.50 31.40
C VAL A 893 5.40 3.51 31.38
N ASN A 894 4.37 3.36 32.20
CA ASN A 894 3.19 4.20 32.15
C ASN A 894 3.07 5.09 33.38
N ILE A 895 3.87 6.16 33.47
CA ILE A 895 3.69 7.20 34.49
C ILE A 895 2.58 8.16 34.03
N PRO A 896 1.42 8.27 34.73
CA PRO A 896 0.35 9.17 34.31
C PRO A 896 0.76 10.63 34.48
N THR A 897 0.41 11.50 33.55
CA THR A 897 0.71 12.93 33.62
C THR A 897 -0.55 13.75 33.87
N ALA A 898 -0.37 14.99 34.32
CA ALA A 898 -1.47 15.88 34.70
C ALA A 898 -2.48 16.19 33.58
N HIS A 899 -2.13 15.97 32.31
CA HIS A 899 -3.02 16.17 31.19
C HIS A 899 -3.55 14.87 30.57
N GLY A 900 -3.46 13.74 31.29
CA GLY A 900 -4.06 12.46 30.95
C GLY A 900 -3.29 11.65 29.90
N ARG A 901 -2.04 11.98 29.59
CA ARG A 901 -1.10 11.16 28.82
C ARG A 901 -0.18 10.38 29.76
N HIS A 902 0.47 9.36 29.24
CA HIS A 902 1.51 8.64 29.97
C HIS A 902 2.88 9.17 29.54
N TYR A 903 3.80 9.14 30.49
CA TYR A 903 5.19 9.51 30.31
C TYR A 903 6.08 8.28 30.45
N ASN A 904 7.13 8.23 29.64
CA ASN A 904 8.09 7.14 29.64
C ASN A 904 9.50 7.75 29.65
N PRO A 905 10.27 7.61 30.75
CA PRO A 905 11.67 8.06 30.79
C PRO A 905 12.56 7.17 29.92
N ASP A 906 13.69 7.74 29.44
CA ASP A 906 14.52 7.06 28.43
C ASP A 906 15.44 6.00 29.03
N PHE A 907 16.17 6.31 30.11
CA PHE A 907 17.17 5.43 30.69
C PHE A 907 17.02 5.24 32.18
N GLY A 908 17.38 4.05 32.65
CA GLY A 908 17.54 3.72 34.07
C GLY A 908 18.94 3.19 34.36
N TYR A 909 19.52 3.61 35.47
CA TYR A 909 20.85 3.24 35.93
C TYR A 909 20.81 2.73 37.40
N VAL A 910 21.65 1.77 37.72
CA VAL A 910 21.98 1.41 39.06
C VAL A 910 23.43 1.84 39.32
N ILE A 911 23.62 2.69 40.33
CA ILE A 911 24.90 3.31 40.65
C ILE A 911 25.33 2.85 42.05
N GLU A 912 26.58 2.42 42.20
CA GLU A 912 27.15 2.06 43.50
C GLU A 912 27.70 3.32 44.21
N ILE A 913 27.19 3.59 45.44
CA ILE A 913 27.59 4.75 46.29
C ILE A 913 28.52 4.41 47.44
N GLY A 914 29.13 3.22 47.44
CA GLY A 914 29.99 2.71 48.47
C GLY A 914 29.26 1.95 49.55
N ASN A 915 30.00 1.14 50.33
CA ASN A 915 29.48 0.24 51.38
C ASN A 915 28.31 -0.68 50.93
N GLY A 916 28.25 -1.05 49.64
CA GLY A 916 27.19 -1.92 49.08
C GLY A 916 25.82 -1.26 49.00
N LYS A 917 25.75 0.06 49.08
CA LYS A 917 24.50 0.80 48.85
C LYS A 917 24.36 1.16 47.38
N GLU A 918 23.14 1.01 46.86
CA GLU A 918 22.77 1.32 45.47
C GLU A 918 21.89 2.57 45.41
N LEU A 919 22.08 3.39 44.35
CA LEU A 919 21.24 4.49 43.97
C LEU A 919 20.63 4.17 42.60
N TYR A 920 19.33 4.27 42.52
CA TYR A 920 18.61 4.18 41.22
C TYR A 920 18.56 5.56 40.60
N PHE A 921 19.08 5.69 39.40
CA PHE A 921 19.12 6.95 38.69
C PHE A 921 18.34 6.80 37.34
N VAL A 922 17.34 7.65 37.20
CA VAL A 922 16.48 7.66 35.99
C VAL A 922 16.74 8.95 35.20
N VAL A 923 16.99 8.80 33.92
CA VAL A 923 17.40 9.89 33.05
C VAL A 923 16.40 10.02 31.90
N GLU A 924 15.93 11.24 31.70
CA GLU A 924 15.23 11.69 30.49
C GLU A 924 16.21 12.46 29.62
N THR A 925 16.25 12.19 28.33
CA THR A 925 17.16 12.87 27.41
C THR A 925 16.41 13.88 26.53
N LYS A 926 16.96 15.08 26.40
CA LYS A 926 16.40 16.14 25.58
C LYS A 926 17.48 16.85 24.77
N GLY A 927 17.36 16.84 23.44
CA GLY A 927 18.32 17.45 22.51
C GLY A 927 18.30 18.98 22.47
N TYR A 928 18.17 19.62 23.64
CA TYR A 928 18.19 21.08 23.81
C TYR A 928 19.44 21.52 24.60
N ASP A 929 19.88 22.76 24.39
CA ASP A 929 21.00 23.36 25.14
C ASP A 929 20.54 23.91 26.46
N LYS A 930 19.30 24.37 26.57
CA LYS A 930 18.71 24.97 27.79
C LYS A 930 17.35 24.37 28.07
N PHE A 931 17.02 24.27 29.37
CA PHE A 931 15.71 23.79 29.81
C PHE A 931 14.55 24.68 29.31
N ASP A 932 14.80 25.99 29.16
CA ASP A 932 13.79 26.96 28.70
C ASP A 932 13.36 26.71 27.26
N ASP A 933 14.19 26.09 26.43
CA ASP A 933 13.93 25.81 25.03
C ASP A 933 12.99 24.58 24.85
N ILE A 934 12.81 23.77 25.90
CA ILE A 934 11.92 22.61 25.90
C ILE A 934 10.46 23.06 25.76
N SER A 935 9.68 22.36 24.97
CA SER A 935 8.26 22.69 24.79
C SER A 935 7.47 22.60 26.10
N THR A 936 6.43 23.43 26.24
CA THR A 936 5.57 23.45 27.45
C THR A 936 5.01 22.07 27.80
N LYS A 937 4.66 21.31 26.80
CA LYS A 937 4.13 19.94 26.95
C LYS A 937 5.17 18.99 27.53
N GLU A 938 6.38 19.02 27.04
CA GLU A 938 7.49 18.21 27.55
C GLU A 938 7.89 18.65 28.97
N LYS A 939 7.90 19.96 29.24
CA LYS A 939 8.12 20.51 30.60
C LYS A 939 7.10 19.96 31.60
N LEU A 940 5.82 19.86 31.20
CA LEU A 940 4.78 19.26 32.04
C LEU A 940 5.01 17.76 32.28
N GLN A 941 5.49 17.03 31.29
CA GLN A 941 5.87 15.62 31.44
C GLN A 941 7.03 15.46 32.41
N ILE A 942 8.08 16.26 32.24
CA ILE A 942 9.26 16.29 33.12
C ILE A 942 8.84 16.58 34.56
N LYS A 943 8.02 17.63 34.79
CA LYS A 943 7.55 18.02 36.12
C LYS A 943 6.63 16.97 36.75
N SER A 944 5.83 16.30 35.95
CA SER A 944 5.06 15.15 36.40
C SER A 944 5.97 14.00 36.85
N ALA A 945 7.03 13.70 36.08
CA ALA A 945 8.03 12.70 36.45
C ALA A 945 8.77 13.10 37.75
N GLU A 946 9.24 14.36 37.87
CA GLU A 946 9.89 14.85 39.10
C GLU A 946 9.00 14.63 40.33
N ALA A 947 7.70 14.95 40.22
CA ALA A 947 6.75 14.75 41.31
C ALA A 947 6.51 13.25 41.62
N PHE A 948 6.48 12.40 40.61
CA PHE A 948 6.37 10.93 40.77
C PHE A 948 7.59 10.36 41.45
N PHE A 949 8.80 10.70 41.02
CA PHE A 949 10.04 10.23 41.64
C PHE A 949 10.25 10.80 43.06
N LYS A 950 9.80 12.03 43.27
CA LYS A 950 9.75 12.60 44.65
C LYS A 950 8.87 11.73 45.57
N LYS A 951 7.70 11.29 45.08
CA LYS A 951 6.81 10.40 45.86
C LYS A 951 7.43 9.06 46.14
N LEU A 952 8.16 8.46 45.19
CA LEU A 952 8.93 7.23 45.44
C LEU A 952 10.00 7.42 46.52
N ARG A 953 10.71 8.56 46.54
CA ARG A 953 11.69 8.89 47.63
C ARG A 953 11.01 8.98 48.97
N GLU A 954 9.85 9.64 49.06
CA GLU A 954 9.06 9.72 50.31
C GLU A 954 8.64 8.35 50.84
N MET A 955 8.52 7.35 49.97
CA MET A 955 8.23 5.96 50.33
C MET A 955 9.48 5.14 50.66
N GLY A 956 10.66 5.76 50.68
CA GLY A 956 11.93 5.15 51.04
C GLY A 956 12.71 4.50 49.89
N VAL A 957 12.30 4.71 48.64
CA VAL A 957 13.06 4.24 47.46
C VAL A 957 14.22 5.22 47.21
N ASN A 958 15.46 4.69 47.17
CA ASN A 958 16.65 5.51 46.91
C ASN A 958 16.78 5.76 45.40
N VAL A 959 15.94 6.65 44.85
CA VAL A 959 15.86 6.96 43.41
C VAL A 959 16.04 8.46 43.16
N GLU A 960 16.80 8.80 42.13
CA GLU A 960 16.93 10.17 41.60
C GLU A 960 16.47 10.20 40.14
N TYR A 961 15.89 11.34 39.73
CA TYR A 961 15.46 11.59 38.38
C TYR A 961 16.05 12.94 37.92
N GLN A 962 16.62 12.91 36.73
CA GLN A 962 17.10 14.15 36.08
C GLN A 962 16.84 14.16 34.58
N THR A 963 16.74 15.37 34.04
CA THR A 963 16.68 15.60 32.58
C THR A 963 18.08 15.95 32.09
N LYS A 964 18.61 15.07 31.20
CA LYS A 964 19.89 15.30 30.54
C LYS A 964 19.66 16.10 29.25
N LEU A 965 20.30 17.24 29.18
CA LEU A 965 20.40 18.07 27.97
C LEU A 965 21.68 17.73 27.19
N ASN A 966 21.98 18.50 26.13
CA ASN A 966 23.21 18.33 25.36
C ASN A 966 24.46 18.50 26.26
N SER A 967 24.38 19.31 27.30
CA SER A 967 25.39 19.49 28.37
C SER A 967 24.67 19.68 29.71
N PRO A 968 25.15 19.12 30.85
CA PRO A 968 26.39 18.36 31.03
C PRO A 968 26.31 16.89 30.57
N ASP A 969 27.46 16.21 30.56
CA ASP A 969 27.53 14.77 30.28
C ASP A 969 27.01 13.93 31.46
N LEU A 970 26.78 12.63 31.22
CA LEU A 970 26.22 11.72 32.20
C LEU A 970 27.10 11.59 33.44
N SER A 971 28.43 11.58 33.31
CA SER A 971 29.38 11.44 34.42
C SER A 971 29.36 12.67 35.33
N GLN A 972 29.17 13.87 34.79
CA GLN A 972 28.98 15.10 35.54
C GLN A 972 27.67 15.09 36.33
N LEU A 973 26.54 14.67 35.67
CA LEU A 973 25.26 14.51 36.35
C LEU A 973 25.32 13.52 37.52
N ILE A 974 25.98 12.37 37.32
CA ILE A 974 26.20 11.39 38.40
C ILE A 974 27.04 12.03 39.55
N SER A 975 28.05 12.82 39.22
CA SER A 975 28.91 13.48 40.19
C SER A 975 28.19 14.52 41.02
N GLU A 976 27.26 15.27 40.42
CA GLU A 976 26.42 16.28 41.09
C GLU A 976 25.47 15.59 42.08
N ILE A 977 24.78 14.52 41.67
CA ILE A 977 23.85 13.78 42.53
C ILE A 977 24.55 13.16 43.71
N LEU A 978 25.80 12.71 43.56
CA LEU A 978 26.58 12.10 44.61
C LEU A 978 27.21 13.11 45.60
N LYS A 979 27.33 14.39 45.25
CA LYS A 979 27.77 15.47 46.16
C LYS A 979 26.69 15.81 47.19
N ASP A 980 25.41 15.63 46.83
CA ASP A 980 24.27 15.93 47.69
C ASP A 980 23.89 14.76 48.63
N LYS A 981 24.57 13.62 48.55
CA LYS A 981 24.40 12.40 49.38
C LYS A 981 25.65 12.01 50.16
#